data_7df259f91d3e091d53e93c38c4b82dd1
#
_entry.id   7df259f91d3e091d53e93c38c4b82dd1
#
_cell.length_a   1.000
_cell.length_b   1.000
_cell.length_c   1.000
_cell.angle_alpha   90.00
_cell.angle_beta   90.00
_cell.angle_gamma   90.00
#
_symmetry.space_group_name_H-M   'P 1'
#
loop_
_entity.id
_entity.type
_entity.pdbx_description
1 polymer ?
#
loop_
_entity_poly.entity_id
_entity_poly.type
_entity_poly.pdbx_seq_one_letter_code
_entity_poly.pdbx_strand_id
1 'polypeptide(L)'
;MRTPVSTYRLQIRSGFTLQDAAEIVPYLKSLGVDWIYLSPILTAEQGSDHGYDVTDPAVVDPDRGGAEGLIAASRAAREAGMGVLVDIVPNHVGVATPAQNPWWWSLLKEGQQSRYAQAFDVDWEFGGGRIRIPVLGDDSDLDALEIRDGELRYYDHRFPLAEGSYTAGDSSADDPREVHDRQHYELIGWRRADNDLNYRRFFAVNSLAGIRVEIPEVFDEAHEEIVRWFREGLVDGLRIDHPDGLADPEGYLRRLREVTGGSYLLIEKILEPGETLPPSFECEGTTGYDALADVDRVFVDAAGQGPLDALDTELRGGQAADYEAMIRGTKRRITDGILHSEMLRLARLVPAGAGLEAPAAADALSEIIAAFPVYRSYLPTGAEVLKEVCELAVGRRPELDGAVGVLLPLLLDAEEELGRRFQQTSGMVMAKGVEDTAFFRYTRLGTLTEVGADPTEFAVAPEEFHVRMARRQAELPLSMTTLSTHDTKRSEDTRARISVLAELAPEWKASLTRLQQLAPLPDGPLANLLWQAIAGAWPADRDRLQSYAQKAAREAGNSTDWLDPDAGFEEKLTAAVDAAFDNTEVRAELEKLVALLEPYGAANALGAKLVQLTMPGVPDVYQGTEFWDRSLTDPDNRRPFSFDARKRALAALDAGERPASFLDKTAKLLVTSRALRLRRDRPELFTGYTAVAASGAAAGHLLAFNRGGDSAGALTLATRLPRGLEQLGGWQDTAIRLDTAMTDELTGRAFGPGEVQVAQILGAYPVALLVPAA
;
A
#
# COMPACT_ATOMS: atom_id res chain seq x y z
N MET A 1 15.98 -9.05 -21.59
CA MET A 1 14.87 -8.94 -20.65
C MET A 1 13.58 -8.65 -21.40
N ARG A 2 12.47 -9.35 -21.10
CA ARG A 2 11.13 -8.99 -21.54
C ARG A 2 10.51 -8.10 -20.47
N THR A 3 9.95 -6.97 -20.85
CA THR A 3 9.22 -6.06 -19.94
C THR A 3 7.72 -6.22 -20.15
N PRO A 4 6.89 -6.17 -19.10
CA PRO A 4 5.45 -6.21 -19.27
C PRO A 4 4.91 -4.92 -19.89
N VAL A 5 3.83 -5.04 -20.64
CA VAL A 5 3.03 -3.88 -21.07
C VAL A 5 1.81 -3.68 -20.18
N SER A 6 1.46 -4.68 -19.38
CA SER A 6 0.45 -4.63 -18.31
C SER A 6 0.59 -5.85 -17.40
N THR A 7 0.07 -5.73 -16.16
CA THR A 7 0.00 -6.82 -15.19
C THR A 7 -1.42 -6.98 -14.66
N TYR A 8 -1.70 -8.14 -14.06
CA TYR A 8 -2.92 -8.39 -13.30
C TYR A 8 -2.55 -9.09 -12.00
N ARG A 9 -2.77 -8.40 -10.87
CA ARG A 9 -2.39 -8.91 -9.55
C ARG A 9 -3.42 -9.90 -9.02
N LEU A 10 -2.92 -11.07 -8.60
CA LEU A 10 -3.66 -12.17 -7.99
C LEU A 10 -3.18 -12.38 -6.55
N GLN A 11 -4.11 -12.47 -5.63
CA GLN A 11 -3.83 -12.83 -4.23
C GLN A 11 -3.89 -14.36 -4.08
N ILE A 12 -2.71 -14.96 -4.01
CA ILE A 12 -2.53 -16.40 -3.87
C ILE A 12 -2.65 -16.79 -2.39
N ARG A 13 -3.54 -17.73 -2.11
CA ARG A 13 -3.86 -18.21 -0.76
C ARG A 13 -4.48 -19.60 -0.83
N SER A 14 -4.76 -20.25 0.29
CA SER A 14 -5.39 -21.58 0.32
C SER A 14 -6.76 -21.66 -0.39
N GLY A 15 -7.53 -20.55 -0.37
CA GLY A 15 -8.82 -20.46 -1.07
C GLY A 15 -8.73 -20.03 -2.54
N PHE A 16 -7.54 -19.68 -3.05
CA PHE A 16 -7.24 -19.39 -4.45
C PHE A 16 -5.76 -19.65 -4.68
N THR A 17 -5.46 -20.84 -5.17
CA THR A 17 -4.11 -21.39 -5.28
C THR A 17 -3.44 -21.04 -6.61
N LEU A 18 -2.19 -21.44 -6.77
CA LEU A 18 -1.44 -21.34 -8.03
C LEU A 18 -2.07 -22.18 -9.16
N GLN A 19 -2.77 -23.29 -8.83
CA GLN A 19 -3.56 -24.04 -9.79
C GLN A 19 -4.77 -23.24 -10.27
N ASP A 20 -5.49 -22.58 -9.35
CA ASP A 20 -6.60 -21.71 -9.72
C ASP A 20 -6.12 -20.53 -10.59
N ALA A 21 -4.93 -20.00 -10.29
CA ALA A 21 -4.30 -18.98 -11.14
C ALA A 21 -4.01 -19.51 -12.55
N ALA A 22 -3.52 -20.73 -12.69
CA ALA A 22 -3.33 -21.36 -14.00
C ALA A 22 -4.65 -21.48 -14.79
N GLU A 23 -5.75 -21.83 -14.13
CA GLU A 23 -7.07 -21.99 -14.75
C GLU A 23 -7.68 -20.68 -15.28
N ILE A 24 -7.28 -19.55 -14.71
CA ILE A 24 -7.80 -18.24 -15.17
C ILE A 24 -6.91 -17.54 -16.20
N VAL A 25 -5.72 -18.07 -16.50
CA VAL A 25 -4.82 -17.49 -17.51
C VAL A 25 -5.53 -17.26 -18.87
N PRO A 26 -6.35 -18.18 -19.40
CA PRO A 26 -7.08 -17.93 -20.65
C PRO A 26 -8.01 -16.72 -20.60
N TYR A 27 -8.65 -16.48 -19.44
CA TYR A 27 -9.46 -15.28 -19.21
C TYR A 27 -8.58 -14.02 -19.20
N LEU A 28 -7.49 -14.01 -18.46
CA LEU A 28 -6.58 -12.87 -18.38
C LEU A 28 -5.99 -12.53 -19.74
N LYS A 29 -5.62 -13.54 -20.53
CA LYS A 29 -5.19 -13.36 -21.93
C LYS A 29 -6.29 -12.72 -22.77
N SER A 30 -7.54 -13.19 -22.63
CA SER A 30 -8.69 -12.63 -23.34
C SER A 30 -8.98 -11.20 -22.89
N LEU A 31 -8.80 -10.87 -21.60
CA LEU A 31 -8.94 -9.53 -21.07
C LEU A 31 -7.92 -8.55 -21.67
N GLY A 32 -6.74 -9.04 -22.07
CA GLY A 32 -5.68 -8.24 -22.67
C GLY A 32 -4.42 -8.14 -21.81
N VAL A 33 -4.39 -8.81 -20.67
CA VAL A 33 -3.24 -8.84 -19.76
C VAL A 33 -2.02 -9.44 -20.42
N ASP A 34 -0.83 -8.86 -20.13
CA ASP A 34 0.45 -9.37 -20.65
C ASP A 34 1.19 -10.25 -19.63
N TRP A 35 1.20 -9.89 -18.34
CA TRP A 35 1.81 -10.71 -17.29
C TRP A 35 0.84 -10.95 -16.13
N ILE A 36 0.86 -12.17 -15.56
CA ILE A 36 0.25 -12.40 -14.24
C ILE A 36 1.19 -11.89 -13.16
N TYR A 37 0.64 -11.29 -12.11
CA TYR A 37 1.38 -10.79 -10.97
C TYR A 37 0.86 -11.47 -9.70
N LEU A 38 1.71 -12.30 -9.09
CA LEU A 38 1.37 -13.13 -7.93
C LEU A 38 1.78 -12.44 -6.64
N SER A 39 0.90 -12.44 -5.62
CA SER A 39 1.28 -12.12 -4.24
C SER A 39 2.34 -13.11 -3.74
N PRO A 40 2.97 -12.90 -2.56
CA PRO A 40 4.01 -13.80 -2.05
C PRO A 40 3.56 -15.25 -2.03
N ILE A 41 4.42 -16.15 -2.52
CA ILE A 41 4.12 -17.58 -2.71
C ILE A 41 5.03 -18.50 -1.92
N LEU A 42 6.04 -17.99 -1.20
CA LEU A 42 6.87 -18.79 -0.30
C LEU A 42 6.07 -19.19 0.94
N THR A 43 6.53 -20.25 1.62
CA THR A 43 5.85 -20.79 2.82
C THR A 43 5.70 -19.72 3.87
N ALA A 44 4.47 -19.45 4.27
CA ALA A 44 4.07 -18.43 5.23
C ALA A 44 3.51 -19.05 6.52
N GLU A 45 3.19 -18.24 7.52
CA GLU A 45 2.49 -18.68 8.73
C GLU A 45 1.21 -19.44 8.36
N GLN A 46 0.93 -20.52 9.06
CA GLN A 46 -0.27 -21.34 8.79
C GLN A 46 -1.55 -20.51 8.89
N GLY A 47 -2.35 -20.53 7.83
CA GLY A 47 -3.59 -19.74 7.73
C GLY A 47 -3.40 -18.32 7.25
N SER A 48 -2.19 -17.89 6.92
CA SER A 48 -1.93 -16.59 6.30
C SER A 48 -2.65 -16.48 4.94
N ASP A 49 -3.47 -15.45 4.79
CA ASP A 49 -4.19 -15.17 3.54
C ASP A 49 -3.48 -14.13 2.65
N HIS A 50 -2.32 -13.62 3.10
CA HIS A 50 -1.52 -12.61 2.39
C HIS A 50 -0.11 -13.09 1.99
N GLY A 51 0.59 -13.88 2.81
CA GLY A 51 1.91 -14.45 2.51
C GLY A 51 3.11 -13.55 2.80
N TYR A 52 2.92 -12.38 3.43
CA TYR A 52 4.02 -11.49 3.81
C TYR A 52 4.74 -11.91 5.10
N ASP A 53 4.24 -12.92 5.78
CA ASP A 53 4.77 -13.52 7.01
C ASP A 53 5.49 -14.84 6.69
N VAL A 54 6.46 -14.78 5.76
CA VAL A 54 7.23 -15.95 5.29
C VAL A 54 7.92 -16.66 6.45
N THR A 55 7.72 -17.96 6.60
CA THR A 55 8.36 -18.79 7.63
C THR A 55 9.46 -19.68 7.07
N ASP A 56 9.39 -20.07 5.80
CA ASP A 56 10.43 -20.84 5.12
C ASP A 56 10.66 -20.30 3.69
N PRO A 57 11.79 -19.61 3.45
CA PRO A 57 12.12 -19.06 2.14
C PRO A 57 12.58 -20.11 1.11
N ALA A 58 12.83 -21.35 1.52
CA ALA A 58 13.33 -22.39 0.65
C ALA A 58 12.23 -23.15 -0.11
N VAL A 59 10.94 -22.93 0.20
CA VAL A 59 9.84 -23.74 -0.29
C VAL A 59 8.66 -22.87 -0.75
N VAL A 60 8.14 -23.14 -1.95
CA VAL A 60 6.83 -22.62 -2.36
C VAL A 60 5.75 -23.24 -1.49
N ASP A 61 4.92 -22.42 -0.90
CA ASP A 61 3.91 -22.80 0.11
C ASP A 61 2.97 -23.91 -0.41
N PRO A 62 2.95 -25.09 0.24
CA PRO A 62 2.05 -26.17 -0.14
C PRO A 62 0.56 -25.78 -0.11
N ASP A 63 0.15 -24.93 0.87
CA ASP A 63 -1.23 -24.47 1.00
C ASP A 63 -1.63 -23.52 -0.13
N ARG A 64 -0.65 -22.91 -0.80
CA ARG A 64 -0.80 -22.06 -2.00
C ARG A 64 -0.67 -22.83 -3.31
N GLY A 65 -0.45 -24.14 -3.25
CA GLY A 65 -0.33 -25.02 -4.41
C GLY A 65 1.08 -25.58 -4.65
N GLY A 66 2.08 -25.18 -3.85
CA GLY A 66 3.44 -25.71 -3.90
C GLY A 66 4.16 -25.47 -5.22
N ALA A 67 5.33 -26.09 -5.35
CA ALA A 67 6.16 -25.98 -6.57
C ALA A 67 5.43 -26.45 -7.83
N GLU A 68 4.59 -27.48 -7.72
CA GLU A 68 3.80 -28.00 -8.86
C GLU A 68 2.78 -26.95 -9.34
N GLY A 69 2.16 -26.21 -8.42
CA GLY A 69 1.26 -25.11 -8.73
C GLY A 69 1.96 -23.97 -9.46
N LEU A 70 3.16 -23.58 -9.00
CA LEU A 70 3.96 -22.57 -9.70
C LEU A 70 4.34 -23.03 -11.12
N ILE A 71 4.74 -24.29 -11.29
CA ILE A 71 5.03 -24.87 -12.61
C ILE A 71 3.77 -24.84 -13.50
N ALA A 72 2.59 -25.17 -12.95
CA ALA A 72 1.33 -25.13 -13.69
C ALA A 72 0.96 -23.72 -14.12
N ALA A 73 1.01 -22.74 -13.20
CA ALA A 73 0.73 -21.33 -13.49
C ALA A 73 1.70 -20.75 -14.52
N SER A 74 2.99 -21.02 -14.36
CA SER A 74 4.02 -20.59 -15.31
C SER A 74 3.81 -21.19 -16.69
N ARG A 75 3.54 -22.50 -16.78
CA ARG A 75 3.26 -23.17 -18.05
C ARG A 75 2.05 -22.57 -18.75
N ALA A 76 0.94 -22.40 -18.03
CA ALA A 76 -0.26 -21.79 -18.59
C ALA A 76 0.03 -20.36 -19.12
N ALA A 77 0.78 -19.55 -18.35
CA ALA A 77 1.21 -18.23 -18.78
C ALA A 77 2.06 -18.29 -20.06
N ARG A 78 3.09 -19.18 -20.13
CA ARG A 78 3.95 -19.36 -21.30
C ARG A 78 3.16 -19.79 -22.55
N GLU A 79 2.26 -20.76 -22.41
CA GLU A 79 1.40 -21.24 -23.51
C GLU A 79 0.50 -20.12 -24.03
N ALA A 80 0.06 -19.21 -23.16
CA ALA A 80 -0.69 -18.01 -23.54
C ALA A 80 0.21 -16.86 -24.05
N GLY A 81 1.53 -17.01 -24.05
CA GLY A 81 2.49 -15.95 -24.39
C GLY A 81 2.56 -14.83 -23.35
N MET A 82 2.20 -15.14 -22.10
CA MET A 82 2.24 -14.21 -20.97
C MET A 82 3.49 -14.41 -20.11
N GLY A 83 3.87 -13.39 -19.34
CA GLY A 83 4.93 -13.47 -18.32
C GLY A 83 4.39 -13.65 -16.91
N VAL A 84 5.32 -13.82 -15.97
CA VAL A 84 5.04 -14.01 -14.53
C VAL A 84 5.89 -13.04 -13.71
N LEU A 85 5.23 -12.21 -12.91
CA LEU A 85 5.80 -11.34 -11.88
C LEU A 85 5.43 -11.92 -10.51
N VAL A 86 6.37 -11.95 -9.57
CA VAL A 86 6.13 -12.46 -8.21
C VAL A 86 6.55 -11.41 -7.18
N ASP A 87 5.73 -11.27 -6.15
CA ASP A 87 6.03 -10.45 -4.97
C ASP A 87 6.93 -11.22 -4.01
N ILE A 88 8.00 -10.60 -3.50
CA ILE A 88 8.94 -11.20 -2.55
C ILE A 88 9.17 -10.29 -1.34
N VAL A 89 9.45 -10.90 -0.19
CA VAL A 89 9.56 -10.24 1.11
C VAL A 89 10.96 -10.42 1.70
N PRO A 90 11.94 -9.58 1.34
CA PRO A 90 13.33 -9.77 1.79
C PRO A 90 13.63 -9.19 3.16
N ASN A 91 12.80 -8.29 3.69
CA ASN A 91 13.13 -7.53 4.91
C ASN A 91 12.90 -8.31 6.21
N HIS A 92 11.94 -9.23 6.24
CA HIS A 92 11.49 -9.89 7.48
C HIS A 92 10.90 -11.26 7.22
N VAL A 93 10.75 -12.04 8.31
CA VAL A 93 10.12 -13.36 8.32
C VAL A 93 9.12 -13.49 9.45
N GLY A 94 8.14 -14.38 9.30
CA GLY A 94 7.14 -14.71 10.30
C GLY A 94 7.76 -15.53 11.44
N VAL A 95 7.47 -15.13 12.69
CA VAL A 95 7.95 -15.78 13.92
C VAL A 95 6.85 -15.95 14.97
N ALA A 96 5.58 -15.70 14.58
CA ALA A 96 4.43 -15.88 15.47
C ALA A 96 4.35 -17.32 16.02
N THR A 97 4.63 -18.30 15.15
CA THR A 97 4.69 -19.71 15.46
C THR A 97 6.12 -20.22 15.29
N PRO A 98 7.00 -20.11 16.31
CA PRO A 98 8.42 -20.39 16.15
C PRO A 98 8.74 -21.75 15.52
N ALA A 99 7.90 -22.76 15.75
CA ALA A 99 8.06 -24.09 15.20
C ALA A 99 7.85 -24.18 13.67
N GLN A 100 7.27 -23.16 13.04
CA GLN A 100 7.08 -23.09 11.58
C GLN A 100 8.26 -22.43 10.88
N ASN A 101 9.13 -21.71 11.63
CA ASN A 101 10.30 -21.04 11.06
C ASN A 101 11.59 -21.76 11.52
N PRO A 102 12.22 -22.56 10.65
CA PRO A 102 13.42 -23.33 11.00
C PRO A 102 14.60 -22.46 11.45
N TRP A 103 14.76 -21.25 10.87
CA TRP A 103 15.83 -20.33 11.24
C TRP A 103 15.64 -19.77 12.64
N TRP A 104 14.41 -19.32 12.94
CA TRP A 104 14.06 -18.79 14.26
C TRP A 104 14.08 -19.88 15.33
N TRP A 105 13.59 -21.09 15.00
CA TRP A 105 13.64 -22.22 15.90
C TRP A 105 15.07 -22.61 16.30
N SER A 106 15.99 -22.70 15.32
CA SER A 106 17.42 -22.93 15.60
C SER A 106 18.02 -21.82 16.44
N LEU A 107 17.69 -20.55 16.13
CA LEU A 107 18.17 -19.40 16.88
C LEU A 107 17.74 -19.44 18.35
N LEU A 108 16.47 -19.77 18.62
CA LEU A 108 15.96 -19.90 20.00
C LEU A 108 16.58 -21.08 20.73
N LYS A 109 16.84 -22.18 20.03
CA LYS A 109 17.41 -23.40 20.61
C LYS A 109 18.90 -23.27 20.96
N GLU A 110 19.66 -22.63 20.09
CA GLU A 110 21.14 -22.64 20.11
C GLU A 110 21.73 -21.27 20.45
N GLY A 111 20.91 -20.23 20.51
CA GLY A 111 21.32 -18.86 20.80
C GLY A 111 22.37 -18.35 19.81
N GLN A 112 23.43 -17.73 20.32
CA GLN A 112 24.54 -17.19 19.53
C GLN A 112 25.39 -18.27 18.83
N GLN A 113 25.20 -19.55 19.15
CA GLN A 113 25.86 -20.67 18.47
C GLN A 113 25.08 -21.15 17.24
N SER A 114 23.84 -20.71 17.05
CA SER A 114 23.06 -21.03 15.87
C SER A 114 23.76 -20.51 14.60
N ARG A 115 23.73 -21.31 13.54
CA ARG A 115 24.18 -20.84 12.21
C ARG A 115 23.40 -19.61 11.72
N TYR A 116 22.21 -19.39 12.27
CA TYR A 116 21.35 -18.26 11.94
C TYR A 116 21.50 -17.06 12.91
N ALA A 117 22.45 -17.12 13.83
CA ALA A 117 22.65 -16.04 14.81
C ALA A 117 22.92 -14.66 14.17
N GLN A 118 23.52 -14.66 12.96
CA GLN A 118 23.78 -13.45 12.20
C GLN A 118 22.65 -13.11 11.20
N ALA A 119 21.75 -14.06 10.91
CA ALA A 119 20.66 -13.84 9.99
C ALA A 119 19.60 -12.87 10.54
N PHE A 120 19.43 -12.89 11.86
CA PHE A 120 18.51 -11.98 12.55
C PHE A 120 19.27 -10.79 13.15
N ASP A 121 18.58 -9.68 13.23
CA ASP A 121 19.11 -8.43 13.73
C ASP A 121 18.83 -8.29 15.25
N VAL A 122 19.60 -9.01 16.06
CA VAL A 122 19.44 -9.12 17.52
C VAL A 122 20.49 -8.31 18.27
N ASP A 123 20.10 -7.48 19.22
CA ASP A 123 20.96 -6.82 20.20
C ASP A 123 21.21 -7.78 21.39
N TRP A 124 22.21 -8.66 21.23
CA TRP A 124 22.56 -9.68 22.21
C TRP A 124 23.06 -9.10 23.52
N GLU A 125 23.79 -7.97 23.48
CA GLU A 125 24.35 -7.33 24.66
C GLU A 125 23.23 -6.79 25.56
N PHE A 126 22.29 -6.07 24.98
CA PHE A 126 21.11 -5.55 25.69
C PHE A 126 20.22 -6.67 26.23
N GLY A 127 20.08 -7.77 25.48
CA GLY A 127 19.35 -8.96 25.92
C GLY A 127 20.06 -9.81 26.98
N GLY A 128 21.28 -9.46 27.38
CA GLY A 128 22.08 -10.29 28.29
C GLY A 128 22.38 -11.69 27.75
N GLY A 129 22.54 -11.81 26.41
CA GLY A 129 22.76 -13.06 25.69
C GLY A 129 21.48 -13.82 25.36
N ARG A 130 20.30 -13.27 25.62
CA ARG A 130 18.99 -13.87 25.33
C ARG A 130 18.15 -12.99 24.39
N ILE A 131 17.23 -13.61 23.72
CA ILE A 131 16.23 -12.92 22.85
C ILE A 131 14.96 -12.72 23.67
N ARG A 132 14.46 -11.50 23.75
CA ARG A 132 13.23 -11.17 24.46
C ARG A 132 12.02 -11.34 23.55
N ILE A 133 11.13 -12.28 23.90
CA ILE A 133 9.94 -12.61 23.11
C ILE A 133 8.69 -12.11 23.85
N PRO A 134 8.00 -11.09 23.36
CA PRO A 134 6.87 -10.46 24.05
C PRO A 134 5.56 -11.23 23.77
N VAL A 135 5.39 -12.38 24.44
CA VAL A 135 4.27 -13.30 24.20
C VAL A 135 3.38 -13.49 25.43
N LEU A 136 3.91 -13.23 26.64
CA LEU A 136 3.14 -13.37 27.87
C LEU A 136 2.06 -12.29 27.98
N GLY A 137 0.93 -12.63 28.56
CA GLY A 137 -0.10 -11.64 28.90
C GLY A 137 0.42 -10.64 29.93
N ASP A 138 1.16 -11.13 30.93
CA ASP A 138 1.88 -10.36 31.94
C ASP A 138 3.14 -11.13 32.36
N ASP A 139 4.15 -10.47 32.92
CA ASP A 139 5.39 -11.13 33.39
C ASP A 139 5.12 -12.18 34.49
N SER A 140 4.02 -12.08 35.25
CA SER A 140 3.59 -13.08 36.22
C SER A 140 3.08 -14.39 35.58
N ASP A 141 2.76 -14.40 34.29
CA ASP A 141 2.23 -15.56 33.58
C ASP A 141 3.27 -16.67 33.35
N LEU A 142 4.50 -16.48 33.79
CA LEU A 142 5.53 -17.53 33.85
C LEU A 142 5.06 -18.77 34.66
N ASP A 143 4.05 -18.63 35.53
CA ASP A 143 3.38 -19.73 36.24
C ASP A 143 2.57 -20.66 35.30
N ALA A 144 2.22 -20.18 34.13
CA ALA A 144 1.48 -20.95 33.13
C ALA A 144 2.39 -21.72 32.16
N LEU A 145 3.69 -21.66 32.36
CA LEU A 145 4.67 -22.43 31.55
C LEU A 145 4.58 -23.92 31.84
N GLU A 146 4.68 -24.72 30.82
CA GLU A 146 4.71 -26.18 30.88
C GLU A 146 5.87 -26.75 30.07
N ILE A 147 6.47 -27.84 30.53
CA ILE A 147 7.39 -28.63 29.72
C ILE A 147 6.63 -29.84 29.19
N ARG A 148 6.46 -29.91 27.88
CA ARG A 148 5.73 -30.99 27.22
C ARG A 148 6.38 -31.36 25.90
N ASP A 149 6.53 -32.68 25.67
CA ASP A 149 7.10 -33.23 24.43
C ASP A 149 8.51 -32.69 24.08
N GLY A 150 9.30 -32.33 25.10
CA GLY A 150 10.64 -31.77 24.92
C GLY A 150 10.63 -30.29 24.47
N GLU A 151 9.58 -29.58 24.74
CA GLU A 151 9.40 -28.17 24.42
C GLU A 151 8.91 -27.39 25.65
N LEU A 152 9.22 -26.11 25.71
CA LEU A 152 8.58 -25.15 26.60
C LEU A 152 7.32 -24.63 25.95
N ARG A 153 6.21 -24.64 26.67
CA ARG A 153 4.91 -24.21 26.17
C ARG A 153 4.30 -23.11 27.05
N TYR A 154 3.67 -22.15 26.37
CA TYR A 154 2.80 -21.16 26.96
C TYR A 154 1.50 -21.16 26.17
N TYR A 155 0.46 -21.78 26.71
CA TYR A 155 -0.78 -22.12 25.99
C TYR A 155 -0.49 -22.84 24.66
N ASP A 156 -0.87 -22.25 23.54
CA ASP A 156 -0.63 -22.79 22.19
C ASP A 156 0.77 -22.48 21.65
N HIS A 157 1.51 -21.55 22.27
CA HIS A 157 2.87 -21.22 21.86
C HIS A 157 3.86 -22.30 22.26
N ARG A 158 4.75 -22.64 21.34
CA ARG A 158 5.76 -23.68 21.47
C ARG A 158 7.15 -23.11 21.25
N PHE A 159 8.07 -23.43 22.14
CA PHE A 159 9.45 -22.95 22.08
C PHE A 159 10.43 -24.12 22.26
N PRO A 160 11.59 -24.12 21.55
CA PRO A 160 12.57 -25.18 21.70
C PRO A 160 13.29 -25.07 23.05
N LEU A 161 13.76 -26.20 23.60
CA LEU A 161 14.61 -26.23 24.77
C LEU A 161 16.08 -26.34 24.34
N ALA A 162 16.95 -25.53 24.97
CA ALA A 162 18.37 -25.59 24.79
C ALA A 162 18.95 -26.94 25.30
N GLU A 163 19.98 -27.43 24.64
CA GLU A 163 20.63 -28.69 25.03
C GLU A 163 21.12 -28.63 26.47
N GLY A 164 20.78 -29.65 27.25
CA GLY A 164 21.18 -29.75 28.68
C GLY A 164 20.44 -28.80 29.62
N SER A 165 19.44 -28.06 29.15
CA SER A 165 18.63 -27.14 29.97
C SER A 165 17.54 -27.85 30.80
N TYR A 166 17.19 -29.10 30.47
CA TYR A 166 16.14 -29.88 31.13
C TYR A 166 16.50 -31.37 31.19
N THR A 167 15.83 -32.13 32.04
CA THR A 167 16.02 -33.57 32.19
C THR A 167 15.17 -34.34 31.18
N ALA A 168 15.80 -34.87 30.13
CA ALA A 168 15.08 -35.58 29.06
C ALA A 168 14.41 -36.86 29.62
N GLY A 169 13.12 -37.01 29.34
CA GLY A 169 12.33 -38.22 29.70
C GLY A 169 11.56 -38.13 31.02
N ASP A 170 11.76 -37.12 31.84
CA ASP A 170 10.95 -36.85 33.05
C ASP A 170 10.58 -35.36 33.15
N SER A 171 9.50 -34.97 32.50
CA SER A 171 9.01 -33.59 32.53
C SER A 171 8.50 -33.14 33.90
N SER A 172 8.35 -34.06 34.87
CA SER A 172 7.94 -33.75 36.26
C SER A 172 9.13 -33.43 37.17
N ALA A 173 10.34 -33.65 36.71
CA ALA A 173 11.55 -33.47 37.50
C ALA A 173 12.08 -32.01 37.48
N ASP A 174 11.68 -31.23 36.48
CA ASP A 174 12.15 -29.85 36.26
C ASP A 174 11.04 -28.82 36.49
N ASP A 175 11.33 -27.73 37.19
CA ASP A 175 10.48 -26.57 37.29
C ASP A 175 10.52 -25.81 35.94
N PRO A 176 9.38 -25.59 35.25
CA PRO A 176 9.35 -24.89 33.96
C PRO A 176 9.98 -23.48 34.00
N ARG A 177 9.89 -22.77 35.13
CA ARG A 177 10.50 -21.44 35.29
C ARG A 177 12.04 -21.55 35.34
N GLU A 178 12.58 -22.52 36.11
CA GLU A 178 14.02 -22.73 36.16
C GLU A 178 14.57 -23.18 34.80
N VAL A 179 13.79 -23.95 34.05
CA VAL A 179 14.15 -24.33 32.68
C VAL A 179 14.11 -23.12 31.75
N HIS A 180 13.07 -22.26 31.85
CA HIS A 180 12.97 -21.03 31.10
C HIS A 180 14.19 -20.10 31.35
N ASP A 181 14.67 -19.98 32.59
CA ASP A 181 15.82 -19.14 32.93
C ASP A 181 17.12 -19.62 32.30
N ARG A 182 17.19 -20.88 31.86
CA ARG A 182 18.36 -21.49 31.20
C ARG A 182 18.27 -21.43 29.65
N GLN A 183 17.21 -20.83 29.09
CA GLN A 183 17.06 -20.73 27.65
C GLN A 183 17.85 -19.57 27.05
N HIS A 184 18.06 -19.60 25.71
CA HIS A 184 18.65 -18.51 24.94
C HIS A 184 17.65 -17.40 24.61
N TYR A 185 16.44 -17.52 25.11
CA TYR A 185 15.37 -16.53 25.00
C TYR A 185 14.75 -16.28 26.39
N GLU A 186 14.03 -15.17 26.47
CA GLU A 186 13.23 -14.77 27.63
C GLU A 186 11.83 -14.42 27.14
N LEU A 187 10.82 -15.12 27.65
CA LEU A 187 9.43 -14.77 27.42
C LEU A 187 9.06 -13.60 28.35
N ILE A 188 8.58 -12.52 27.79
CA ILE A 188 8.24 -11.29 28.52
C ILE A 188 6.77 -10.90 28.27
N GLY A 189 6.21 -10.08 29.16
CA GLY A 189 4.90 -9.49 28.99
C GLY A 189 4.85 -8.67 27.68
N TRP A 190 3.78 -8.84 26.91
CA TRP A 190 3.69 -8.25 25.56
C TRP A 190 3.84 -6.71 25.56
N ARG A 191 3.40 -6.02 26.61
CA ARG A 191 3.53 -4.56 26.76
C ARG A 191 4.98 -4.10 26.91
N ARG A 192 5.89 -5.00 27.34
CA ARG A 192 7.32 -4.68 27.45
C ARG A 192 8.01 -4.54 26.08
N ALA A 193 7.38 -5.01 25.01
CA ALA A 193 7.93 -4.88 23.66
C ALA A 193 8.32 -3.44 23.30
N ASP A 194 7.54 -2.47 23.77
CA ASP A 194 7.76 -1.06 23.45
C ASP A 194 9.05 -0.48 24.05
N ASN A 195 9.63 -1.12 25.08
CA ASN A 195 10.84 -0.67 25.76
C ASN A 195 11.98 -1.69 25.75
N ASP A 196 11.65 -2.98 25.79
CA ASP A 196 12.61 -4.05 26.10
C ASP A 196 12.93 -4.97 24.93
N LEU A 197 12.30 -4.79 23.76
CA LEU A 197 12.57 -5.61 22.61
C LEU A 197 14.03 -5.45 22.13
N ASN A 198 14.67 -6.55 21.77
CA ASN A 198 16.08 -6.56 21.39
C ASN A 198 16.35 -7.20 20.01
N TYR A 199 15.32 -7.36 19.18
CA TYR A 199 15.49 -7.71 17.76
C TYR A 199 14.74 -6.73 16.87
N ARG A 200 15.22 -6.52 15.64
CA ARG A 200 14.52 -5.69 14.66
C ARG A 200 13.27 -6.41 14.17
N ARG A 201 12.18 -5.67 14.04
CA ARG A 201 10.90 -6.16 13.55
C ARG A 201 10.43 -5.34 12.35
N PHE A 202 9.46 -5.86 11.61
CA PHE A 202 8.75 -5.10 10.60
C PHE A 202 7.76 -4.16 11.29
N PHE A 203 7.96 -2.84 11.14
CA PHE A 203 7.22 -1.81 11.88
C PHE A 203 7.14 -2.12 13.38
N ALA A 204 5.92 -2.18 13.92
CA ALA A 204 5.66 -2.51 15.31
C ALA A 204 5.11 -3.94 15.50
N VAL A 205 5.24 -4.82 14.50
CA VAL A 205 4.70 -6.18 14.53
C VAL A 205 5.70 -7.14 15.14
N ASN A 206 5.48 -7.54 16.40
CA ASN A 206 6.40 -8.39 17.16
C ASN A 206 6.62 -9.78 16.54
N SER A 207 5.66 -10.25 15.76
CA SER A 207 5.69 -11.55 15.09
C SER A 207 6.40 -11.55 13.73
N LEU A 208 6.98 -10.42 13.31
CA LEU A 208 7.71 -10.28 12.05
C LEU A 208 9.14 -9.82 12.33
N ALA A 209 10.09 -10.77 12.42
CA ALA A 209 11.48 -10.49 12.73
C ALA A 209 12.27 -10.10 11.48
N GLY A 210 13.01 -9.00 11.57
CA GLY A 210 13.87 -8.53 10.48
C GLY A 210 15.06 -9.44 10.24
N ILE A 211 15.36 -9.71 8.95
CA ILE A 211 16.55 -10.48 8.55
C ILE A 211 17.58 -9.58 7.87
N ARG A 212 18.83 -10.04 7.84
CA ARG A 212 20.00 -9.27 7.42
C ARG A 212 20.49 -9.76 6.06
N VAL A 213 19.69 -9.47 5.03
CA VAL A 213 20.03 -9.88 3.65
C VAL A 213 21.22 -9.12 3.04
N GLU A 214 21.77 -8.14 3.73
CA GLU A 214 23.05 -7.52 3.40
C GLU A 214 24.23 -8.48 3.64
N ILE A 215 24.06 -9.54 4.44
CA ILE A 215 25.03 -10.59 4.65
C ILE A 215 24.93 -11.60 3.50
N PRO A 216 26.04 -11.87 2.76
CA PRO A 216 26.01 -12.70 1.57
C PRO A 216 25.40 -14.10 1.76
N GLU A 217 25.73 -14.77 2.85
CA GLU A 217 25.26 -16.12 3.16
C GLU A 217 23.75 -16.13 3.46
N VAL A 218 23.26 -15.08 4.14
CA VAL A 218 21.82 -14.91 4.42
C VAL A 218 21.05 -14.61 3.14
N PHE A 219 21.58 -13.73 2.28
CA PHE A 219 20.99 -13.47 0.98
C PHE A 219 20.88 -14.73 0.14
N ASP A 220 21.96 -15.49 0.03
CA ASP A 220 22.01 -16.69 -0.82
C ASP A 220 20.99 -17.73 -0.35
N GLU A 221 20.91 -18.00 0.95
CA GLU A 221 19.95 -18.96 1.50
C GLU A 221 18.50 -18.47 1.39
N ALA A 222 18.25 -17.18 1.67
CA ALA A 222 16.89 -16.59 1.57
C ALA A 222 16.38 -16.52 0.12
N HIS A 223 17.26 -16.53 -0.87
CA HIS A 223 16.89 -16.37 -2.29
C HIS A 223 17.13 -17.63 -3.12
N GLU A 224 17.55 -18.75 -2.54
CA GLU A 224 17.85 -19.99 -3.30
C GLU A 224 16.66 -20.43 -4.15
N GLU A 225 15.45 -20.46 -3.57
CA GLU A 225 14.23 -20.83 -4.28
C GLU A 225 13.86 -19.80 -5.37
N ILE A 226 14.01 -18.52 -5.09
CA ILE A 226 13.77 -17.44 -6.04
C ILE A 226 14.71 -17.55 -7.24
N VAL A 227 16.00 -17.78 -7.00
CA VAL A 227 17.00 -18.00 -8.06
C VAL A 227 16.66 -19.24 -8.90
N ARG A 228 16.15 -20.29 -8.25
CA ARG A 228 15.66 -21.49 -8.96
C ARG A 228 14.54 -21.14 -9.93
N TRP A 229 13.59 -20.28 -9.54
CA TRP A 229 12.49 -19.86 -10.44
C TRP A 229 13.01 -19.26 -11.75
N PHE A 230 14.02 -18.39 -11.68
CA PHE A 230 14.63 -17.77 -12.86
C PHE A 230 15.44 -18.77 -13.67
N ARG A 231 16.24 -19.62 -13.03
CA ARG A 231 17.03 -20.67 -13.70
C ARG A 231 16.16 -21.66 -14.48
N GLU A 232 14.98 -21.97 -13.94
CA GLU A 232 14.02 -22.87 -14.59
C GLU A 232 13.03 -22.14 -15.52
N GLY A 233 13.14 -20.83 -15.64
CA GLY A 233 12.27 -20.01 -16.49
C GLY A 233 10.80 -19.95 -16.04
N LEU A 234 10.55 -20.09 -14.73
CA LEU A 234 9.20 -20.05 -14.15
C LEU A 234 8.69 -18.62 -13.92
N VAL A 235 9.60 -17.68 -13.69
CA VAL A 235 9.31 -16.28 -13.35
C VAL A 235 10.13 -15.34 -14.23
N ASP A 236 9.61 -14.16 -14.57
CA ASP A 236 10.25 -13.17 -15.44
C ASP A 236 10.64 -11.89 -14.73
N GLY A 237 10.02 -11.59 -13.58
CA GLY A 237 10.27 -10.38 -12.81
C GLY A 237 9.84 -10.50 -11.35
N LEU A 238 10.30 -9.56 -10.54
CA LEU A 238 10.00 -9.49 -9.11
C LEU A 238 9.50 -8.10 -8.72
N ARG A 239 8.62 -8.06 -7.71
CA ARG A 239 8.32 -6.86 -6.94
C ARG A 239 8.88 -7.09 -5.54
N ILE A 240 9.68 -6.17 -5.06
CA ILE A 240 10.37 -6.24 -3.78
C ILE A 240 9.55 -5.46 -2.75
N ASP A 241 9.08 -6.17 -1.73
CA ASP A 241 8.36 -5.61 -0.59
C ASP A 241 9.31 -4.85 0.33
N HIS A 242 8.88 -3.67 0.77
CA HIS A 242 9.53 -2.86 1.80
C HIS A 242 11.08 -2.76 1.72
N PRO A 243 11.67 -2.34 0.59
CA PRO A 243 13.13 -2.21 0.48
C PRO A 243 13.71 -1.15 1.42
N ASP A 244 12.90 -0.18 1.88
CA ASP A 244 13.31 0.84 2.83
C ASP A 244 13.69 0.28 4.21
N GLY A 245 13.24 -0.93 4.54
CA GLY A 245 13.64 -1.64 5.74
C GLY A 245 15.01 -2.34 5.64
N LEU A 246 15.59 -2.44 4.45
CA LEU A 246 16.90 -3.07 4.25
C LEU A 246 18.05 -2.16 4.72
N ALA A 247 19.15 -2.76 5.15
CA ALA A 247 20.36 -2.02 5.55
C ALA A 247 20.99 -1.33 4.33
N ASP A 248 21.09 -2.05 3.20
CA ASP A 248 21.64 -1.58 1.93
C ASP A 248 20.69 -1.94 0.76
N PRO A 249 19.66 -1.10 0.49
CA PRO A 249 18.74 -1.34 -0.61
C PRO A 249 19.40 -1.34 -1.99
N GLU A 250 20.39 -0.48 -2.20
CA GLU A 250 21.12 -0.39 -3.47
C GLU A 250 21.93 -1.66 -3.76
N GLY A 251 22.73 -2.09 -2.80
CA GLY A 251 23.49 -3.33 -2.91
C GLY A 251 22.61 -4.56 -3.07
N TYR A 252 21.46 -4.58 -2.39
CA TYR A 252 20.46 -5.63 -2.52
C TYR A 252 19.90 -5.70 -3.95
N LEU A 253 19.46 -4.58 -4.52
CA LEU A 253 18.89 -4.53 -5.87
C LEU A 253 19.91 -4.93 -6.93
N ARG A 254 21.16 -4.45 -6.82
CA ARG A 254 22.25 -4.84 -7.71
C ARG A 254 22.51 -6.34 -7.68
N ARG A 255 22.61 -6.93 -6.47
CA ARG A 255 22.81 -8.37 -6.33
C ARG A 255 21.65 -9.18 -6.86
N LEU A 256 20.41 -8.76 -6.55
CA LEU A 256 19.20 -9.43 -7.03
C LEU A 256 19.13 -9.41 -8.56
N ARG A 257 19.43 -8.27 -9.19
CA ARG A 257 19.49 -8.16 -10.65
C ARG A 257 20.55 -9.08 -11.27
N GLU A 258 21.71 -9.19 -10.62
CA GLU A 258 22.77 -10.09 -11.07
C GLU A 258 22.33 -11.56 -11.03
N VAL A 259 21.81 -12.04 -9.90
CA VAL A 259 21.44 -13.46 -9.73
C VAL A 259 20.19 -13.85 -10.52
N THR A 260 19.34 -12.90 -10.90
CA THR A 260 18.15 -13.10 -11.75
C THR A 260 18.43 -12.90 -13.25
N GLY A 261 19.69 -12.60 -13.63
CA GLY A 261 20.08 -12.43 -15.03
C GLY A 261 19.50 -11.17 -15.71
N GLY A 262 19.30 -10.09 -14.97
CA GLY A 262 18.77 -8.82 -15.49
C GLY A 262 17.26 -8.81 -15.66
N SER A 263 16.52 -9.44 -14.77
CA SER A 263 15.05 -9.50 -14.79
C SER A 263 14.40 -8.13 -14.56
N TYR A 264 13.10 -8.01 -14.85
CA TYR A 264 12.28 -6.84 -14.51
C TYR A 264 12.09 -6.77 -12.99
N LEU A 265 12.51 -5.67 -12.37
CA LEU A 265 12.44 -5.45 -10.91
C LEU A 265 11.63 -4.19 -10.60
N LEU A 266 10.65 -4.34 -9.74
CA LEU A 266 9.91 -3.24 -9.11
C LEU A 266 10.16 -3.22 -7.62
N ILE A 267 10.07 -2.05 -7.02
CA ILE A 267 10.16 -1.88 -5.57
C ILE A 267 8.89 -1.26 -5.00
N GLU A 268 8.52 -1.68 -3.81
CA GLU A 268 7.54 -0.94 -3.03
C GLU A 268 8.24 0.25 -2.38
N LYS A 269 8.17 1.37 -3.03
CA LYS A 269 8.71 2.64 -2.52
C LYS A 269 7.63 3.69 -2.62
N ILE A 270 7.32 4.30 -1.49
CA ILE A 270 6.49 5.49 -1.46
C ILE A 270 7.39 6.69 -1.78
N LEU A 271 7.10 7.36 -2.88
CA LEU A 271 7.75 8.60 -3.28
C LEU A 271 6.93 9.78 -2.80
N GLU A 272 7.49 10.56 -1.88
CA GLU A 272 6.88 11.81 -1.42
C GLU A 272 6.96 12.91 -2.50
N PRO A 273 6.14 13.95 -2.43
CA PRO A 273 6.17 15.03 -3.41
C PRO A 273 7.58 15.60 -3.64
N GLY A 274 8.04 15.53 -4.88
CA GLY A 274 9.39 15.98 -5.26
C GLY A 274 10.51 14.97 -5.05
N GLU A 275 10.27 13.85 -4.37
CA GLU A 275 11.22 12.74 -4.25
C GLU A 275 11.36 11.99 -5.58
N THR A 276 12.55 11.50 -5.85
CA THR A 276 12.88 10.66 -7.02
C THR A 276 13.63 9.42 -6.57
N LEU A 277 13.50 8.34 -7.32
CA LEU A 277 14.33 7.16 -7.08
C LEU A 277 15.82 7.52 -7.26
N PRO A 278 16.70 7.02 -6.36
CA PRO A 278 18.13 7.15 -6.58
C PRO A 278 18.52 6.56 -7.95
N PRO A 279 19.31 7.29 -8.77
CA PRO A 279 19.73 6.79 -10.09
C PRO A 279 20.55 5.50 -10.05
N SER A 280 21.10 5.17 -8.88
CA SER A 280 21.87 3.94 -8.62
C SER A 280 20.99 2.70 -8.34
N PHE A 281 19.68 2.89 -8.15
CA PHE A 281 18.78 1.75 -7.93
C PHE A 281 18.57 0.99 -9.23
N GLU A 282 19.05 -0.24 -9.25
CA GLU A 282 18.88 -1.14 -10.39
C GLU A 282 17.47 -1.78 -10.43
N CYS A 283 16.45 -0.93 -10.65
CA CYS A 283 15.05 -1.33 -10.82
C CYS A 283 14.38 -0.51 -11.93
N GLU A 284 13.25 -0.99 -12.44
CA GLU A 284 12.47 -0.31 -13.46
C GLU A 284 11.53 0.76 -12.89
N GLY A 285 11.33 0.76 -11.58
CA GLY A 285 10.50 1.75 -10.89
C GLY A 285 9.79 1.19 -9.66
N THR A 286 8.69 1.85 -9.28
CA THR A 286 7.89 1.57 -8.09
C THR A 286 6.59 0.84 -8.41
N THR A 287 5.83 0.44 -7.36
CA THR A 287 4.43 -0.04 -7.43
C THR A 287 3.46 1.00 -8.00
N GLY A 288 3.83 2.29 -8.05
CA GLY A 288 3.05 3.34 -8.71
C GLY A 288 2.03 4.06 -7.82
N TYR A 289 2.26 4.14 -6.52
CA TYR A 289 1.42 4.94 -5.62
C TYR A 289 1.49 6.44 -5.89
N ASP A 290 2.64 6.94 -6.36
CA ASP A 290 2.83 8.29 -6.89
C ASP A 290 1.87 8.58 -8.05
N ALA A 291 1.78 7.65 -9.01
CA ALA A 291 0.85 7.76 -10.14
C ALA A 291 -0.63 7.69 -9.71
N LEU A 292 -0.94 6.85 -8.70
CA LEU A 292 -2.28 6.76 -8.13
C LEU A 292 -2.71 8.11 -7.55
N ALA A 293 -1.82 8.75 -6.79
CA ALA A 293 -2.07 10.05 -6.19
C ALA A 293 -2.38 11.14 -7.24
N ASP A 294 -1.62 11.18 -8.34
CA ASP A 294 -1.85 12.11 -9.44
C ASP A 294 -3.19 11.85 -10.15
N VAL A 295 -3.53 10.57 -10.39
CA VAL A 295 -4.79 10.20 -11.04
C VAL A 295 -6.00 10.54 -10.16
N ASP A 296 -5.94 10.28 -8.86
CA ASP A 296 -7.05 10.63 -7.97
C ASP A 296 -7.29 12.15 -7.96
N ARG A 297 -6.23 12.96 -7.85
CA ARG A 297 -6.32 14.41 -7.68
C ARG A 297 -6.76 15.17 -8.92
N VAL A 298 -6.48 14.67 -10.11
CA VAL A 298 -6.93 15.34 -11.34
C VAL A 298 -8.46 15.28 -11.50
N PHE A 299 -9.15 14.37 -10.80
CA PHE A 299 -10.60 14.24 -10.74
C PHE A 299 -11.24 14.93 -9.51
N VAL A 300 -10.47 15.60 -8.66
CA VAL A 300 -10.99 16.39 -7.54
C VAL A 300 -11.19 17.85 -7.96
N ASP A 301 -12.31 18.44 -7.56
CA ASP A 301 -12.59 19.87 -7.80
C ASP A 301 -11.88 20.74 -6.76
N ALA A 302 -10.94 21.56 -7.20
CA ALA A 302 -10.22 22.50 -6.33
C ALA A 302 -11.16 23.50 -5.63
N ALA A 303 -12.31 23.82 -6.21
CA ALA A 303 -13.30 24.71 -5.60
C ALA A 303 -13.93 24.13 -4.33
N GLY A 304 -13.91 22.81 -4.16
CA GLY A 304 -14.39 22.12 -2.97
C GLY A 304 -13.49 22.27 -1.74
N GLN A 305 -12.24 22.70 -1.90
CA GLN A 305 -11.28 22.79 -0.79
C GLN A 305 -11.78 23.68 0.34
N GLY A 306 -12.10 24.93 0.05
CA GLY A 306 -12.55 25.88 1.07
C GLY A 306 -13.79 25.43 1.86
N PRO A 307 -14.88 25.00 1.20
CA PRO A 307 -16.05 24.46 1.88
C PRO A 307 -15.78 23.22 2.74
N LEU A 308 -14.93 22.28 2.28
CA LEU A 308 -14.58 21.07 3.04
C LEU A 308 -13.63 21.38 4.20
N ASP A 309 -12.70 22.31 4.05
CA ASP A 309 -11.84 22.79 5.14
C ASP A 309 -12.68 23.50 6.22
N ALA A 310 -13.69 24.29 5.82
CA ALA A 310 -14.61 24.92 6.76
C ALA A 310 -15.46 23.89 7.52
N LEU A 311 -15.92 22.84 6.87
CA LEU A 311 -16.64 21.73 7.50
C LEU A 311 -15.73 20.99 8.50
N ASP A 312 -14.50 20.62 8.08
CA ASP A 312 -13.53 19.94 8.96
C ASP A 312 -13.20 20.80 10.20
N THR A 313 -13.03 22.12 10.01
CA THR A 313 -12.84 23.07 11.11
C THR A 313 -14.03 23.09 12.08
N GLU A 314 -15.26 23.09 11.57
CA GLU A 314 -16.48 23.03 12.40
C GLU A 314 -16.51 21.72 13.21
N LEU A 315 -16.22 20.59 12.58
CA LEU A 315 -16.19 19.27 13.22
C LEU A 315 -15.11 19.15 14.30
N ARG A 316 -14.04 19.94 14.19
CA ARG A 316 -12.96 20.05 15.19
C ARG A 316 -13.23 21.13 16.25
N GLY A 317 -14.47 21.59 16.38
CA GLY A 317 -14.83 22.61 17.39
C GLY A 317 -14.28 24.00 17.11
N GLY A 318 -14.06 24.34 15.85
CA GLY A 318 -13.59 25.66 15.39
C GLY A 318 -12.07 25.76 15.19
N GLN A 319 -11.32 24.67 15.32
CA GLN A 319 -9.87 24.65 15.09
C GLN A 319 -9.57 24.05 13.70
N ALA A 320 -8.88 24.81 12.85
CA ALA A 320 -8.41 24.29 11.58
C ALA A 320 -7.38 23.17 11.79
N ALA A 321 -7.40 22.16 10.96
CA ALA A 321 -6.38 21.11 10.99
C ALA A 321 -5.03 21.67 10.52
N ASP A 322 -4.03 21.53 11.37
CA ASP A 322 -2.62 21.76 11.01
C ASP A 322 -2.00 20.38 10.71
N TYR A 323 -1.83 20.07 9.43
CA TYR A 323 -1.33 18.75 9.01
C TYR A 323 0.12 18.55 9.42
N GLU A 324 0.97 19.57 9.33
CA GLU A 324 2.38 19.47 9.73
C GLU A 324 2.52 19.19 11.24
N ALA A 325 1.79 19.92 12.06
CA ALA A 325 1.75 19.65 13.50
C ALA A 325 1.15 18.26 13.80
N MET A 326 0.14 17.83 13.04
CA MET A 326 -0.47 16.50 13.18
C MET A 326 0.53 15.39 12.91
N ILE A 327 1.21 15.40 11.75
CA ILE A 327 2.18 14.33 11.41
C ILE A 327 3.38 14.33 12.34
N ARG A 328 3.87 15.50 12.79
CA ARG A 328 4.89 15.55 13.84
C ARG A 328 4.40 14.89 15.12
N GLY A 329 3.19 15.21 15.55
CA GLY A 329 2.61 14.65 16.78
C GLY A 329 2.37 13.15 16.69
N THR A 330 1.90 12.63 15.53
CA THR A 330 1.70 11.19 15.34
C THR A 330 3.03 10.45 15.25
N LYS A 331 4.03 10.96 14.52
CA LYS A 331 5.39 10.38 14.50
C LYS A 331 6.03 10.35 15.88
N ARG A 332 5.90 11.43 16.67
CA ARG A 332 6.36 11.43 18.07
C ARG A 332 5.64 10.37 18.91
N ARG A 333 4.30 10.24 18.77
CA ARG A 333 3.56 9.18 19.46
C ARG A 333 4.09 7.78 19.13
N ILE A 334 4.49 7.54 17.88
CA ILE A 334 5.08 6.27 17.45
C ILE A 334 6.46 6.05 18.07
N THR A 335 7.34 7.05 18.04
CA THR A 335 8.70 6.95 18.60
C THR A 335 8.72 6.93 20.12
N ASP A 336 7.76 7.57 20.78
CA ASP A 336 7.63 7.60 22.24
C ASP A 336 6.83 6.39 22.79
N GLY A 337 6.18 5.62 21.91
CA GLY A 337 5.34 4.45 22.23
C GLY A 337 5.83 3.17 21.55
N ILE A 338 5.06 2.66 20.59
CA ILE A 338 5.22 1.32 20.00
C ILE A 338 6.59 1.07 19.32
N LEU A 339 7.34 2.11 18.95
CA LEU A 339 8.70 2.03 18.42
C LEU A 339 9.76 2.62 19.39
N HIS A 340 9.42 2.79 20.67
CA HIS A 340 10.39 3.36 21.63
C HIS A 340 11.60 2.46 21.83
N SER A 341 11.44 1.13 21.80
CA SER A 341 12.55 0.17 21.85
C SER A 341 13.58 0.40 20.73
N GLU A 342 13.12 0.80 19.54
CA GLU A 342 13.99 1.14 18.41
C GLU A 342 14.77 2.43 18.68
N MET A 343 14.11 3.45 19.26
CA MET A 343 14.80 4.70 19.67
C MET A 343 15.84 4.45 20.74
N LEU A 344 15.53 3.62 21.74
CA LEU A 344 16.48 3.21 22.77
C LEU A 344 17.66 2.40 22.18
N ARG A 345 17.40 1.57 21.18
CA ARG A 345 18.45 0.84 20.46
C ARG A 345 19.38 1.79 19.71
N LEU A 346 18.85 2.76 18.96
CA LEU A 346 19.65 3.79 18.31
C LEU A 346 20.49 4.59 19.32
N ALA A 347 19.89 4.97 20.44
CA ALA A 347 20.61 5.70 21.49
C ALA A 347 21.78 4.92 22.10
N ARG A 348 21.68 3.59 22.21
CA ARG A 348 22.78 2.73 22.68
C ARG A 348 23.96 2.65 21.71
N LEU A 349 23.73 2.93 20.42
CA LEU A 349 24.79 2.97 19.41
C LEU A 349 25.61 4.28 19.43
N VAL A 350 25.18 5.28 20.20
CA VAL A 350 25.97 6.51 20.40
C VAL A 350 27.21 6.16 21.24
N PRO A 351 28.44 6.47 20.76
CA PRO A 351 29.65 6.14 21.50
C PRO A 351 29.68 6.75 22.92
N ALA A 352 30.02 5.96 23.93
CA ALA A 352 30.06 6.38 25.33
C ALA A 352 30.91 7.63 25.59
N GLY A 353 31.94 7.89 24.76
CA GLY A 353 32.78 9.07 24.80
C GLY A 353 32.23 10.34 24.19
N ALA A 354 31.05 10.25 23.55
CA ALA A 354 30.43 11.41 22.85
C ALA A 354 29.83 12.45 23.81
N GLY A 355 29.69 12.13 25.09
CA GLY A 355 29.13 13.07 26.09
C GLY A 355 27.62 13.27 26.00
N LEU A 356 26.88 12.36 25.35
CA LEU A 356 25.44 12.37 25.20
C LEU A 356 24.82 11.16 25.90
N GLU A 357 23.99 11.39 26.90
CA GLU A 357 23.28 10.34 27.64
C GLU A 357 22.18 9.70 26.78
N ALA A 358 21.94 8.40 26.95
CA ALA A 358 20.99 7.63 26.13
C ALA A 358 19.56 8.21 26.08
N PRO A 359 18.95 8.69 27.19
CA PRO A 359 17.63 9.30 27.12
C PRO A 359 17.59 10.60 26.28
N ALA A 360 18.64 11.42 26.38
CA ALA A 360 18.75 12.64 25.57
C ALA A 360 19.00 12.33 24.09
N ALA A 361 19.78 11.27 23.81
CA ALA A 361 19.98 10.79 22.46
C ALA A 361 18.67 10.25 21.86
N ALA A 362 17.91 9.44 22.60
CA ALA A 362 16.63 8.90 22.14
C ALA A 362 15.60 10.01 21.83
N ASP A 363 15.50 11.03 22.69
CA ASP A 363 14.60 12.16 22.47
C ASP A 363 15.01 12.99 21.26
N ALA A 364 16.30 13.29 21.07
CA ALA A 364 16.79 14.00 19.91
C ALA A 364 16.58 13.21 18.60
N LEU A 365 16.89 11.91 18.60
CA LEU A 365 16.64 11.01 17.46
C LEU A 365 15.15 10.95 17.11
N SER A 366 14.27 10.87 18.10
CA SER A 366 12.82 10.90 17.91
C SER A 366 12.34 12.20 17.26
N GLU A 367 12.89 13.36 17.66
CA GLU A 367 12.54 14.64 17.06
C GLU A 367 13.07 14.77 15.62
N ILE A 368 14.29 14.31 15.35
CA ILE A 368 14.87 14.27 14.01
C ILE A 368 14.00 13.42 13.09
N ILE A 369 13.62 12.20 13.52
CA ILE A 369 12.74 11.32 12.73
C ILE A 369 11.35 11.94 12.54
N ALA A 370 10.79 12.57 13.58
CA ALA A 370 9.49 13.23 13.46
C ALA A 370 9.49 14.41 12.46
N ALA A 371 10.64 15.01 12.22
CA ALA A 371 10.83 16.07 11.23
C ALA A 371 11.13 15.56 9.81
N PHE A 372 11.40 14.26 9.63
CA PHE A 372 11.81 13.68 8.33
C PHE A 372 10.68 13.78 7.30
N PRO A 373 10.88 14.40 6.11
CA PRO A 373 9.80 14.61 5.15
C PRO A 373 9.56 13.42 4.21
N VAL A 374 10.51 12.48 4.12
CA VAL A 374 10.49 11.27 3.28
C VAL A 374 10.64 10.02 4.14
N TYR A 375 10.44 8.82 3.56
CA TYR A 375 10.59 7.57 4.31
C TYR A 375 12.01 7.38 4.85
N ARG A 376 13.03 7.60 4.03
CA ARG A 376 14.43 7.53 4.45
C ARG A 376 15.37 8.26 3.47
N SER A 377 16.59 8.51 3.93
CA SER A 377 17.74 8.80 3.07
C SER A 377 18.43 7.49 2.65
N TYR A 378 19.19 7.54 1.57
CA TYR A 378 20.03 6.44 1.05
C TYR A 378 21.47 6.95 0.95
N LEU A 379 22.08 7.15 2.11
CA LEU A 379 23.40 7.80 2.19
C LEU A 379 24.44 7.14 1.27
N PRO A 380 25.23 7.95 0.53
CA PRO A 380 25.34 9.40 0.66
C PRO A 380 24.20 10.22 0.01
N THR A 381 23.32 9.59 -0.76
CA THR A 381 22.14 10.26 -1.34
C THR A 381 21.16 10.66 -0.22
N GLY A 382 20.68 11.89 -0.23
CA GLY A 382 19.79 12.44 0.81
C GLY A 382 20.49 12.99 2.05
N ALA A 383 21.83 13.14 2.03
CA ALA A 383 22.59 13.74 3.13
C ALA A 383 22.16 15.20 3.42
N GLU A 384 21.77 15.95 2.40
CA GLU A 384 21.29 17.32 2.58
C GLU A 384 19.93 17.35 3.28
N VAL A 385 19.01 16.42 2.93
CA VAL A 385 17.71 16.28 3.62
C VAL A 385 17.94 16.02 5.11
N LEU A 386 18.87 15.13 5.48
CA LEU A 386 19.18 14.86 6.88
C LEU A 386 19.70 16.10 7.62
N LYS A 387 20.53 16.93 6.99
CA LYS A 387 21.01 18.20 7.57
C LYS A 387 19.86 19.18 7.80
N GLU A 388 19.02 19.39 6.78
CA GLU A 388 17.85 20.27 6.86
C GLU A 388 16.88 19.83 7.97
N VAL A 389 16.66 18.53 8.10
CA VAL A 389 15.82 17.95 9.15
C VAL A 389 16.40 18.18 10.54
N CYS A 390 17.72 18.05 10.70
CA CYS A 390 18.40 18.36 11.98
C CYS A 390 18.27 19.85 12.33
N GLU A 391 18.42 20.75 11.35
CA GLU A 391 18.21 22.19 11.56
C GLU A 391 16.75 22.48 11.94
N LEU A 392 15.77 21.83 11.30
CA LEU A 392 14.37 21.95 11.61
C LEU A 392 14.06 21.46 13.02
N ALA A 393 14.61 20.31 13.44
CA ALA A 393 14.45 19.77 14.79
C ALA A 393 14.98 20.74 15.86
N VAL A 394 16.17 21.32 15.66
CA VAL A 394 16.74 22.36 16.53
C VAL A 394 15.90 23.64 16.50
N GLY A 395 15.41 24.06 15.34
CA GLY A 395 14.53 25.22 15.20
C GLY A 395 13.24 25.08 16.01
N ARG A 396 12.67 23.88 16.06
CA ARG A 396 11.47 23.55 16.86
C ARG A 396 11.78 23.37 18.35
N ARG A 397 12.95 22.81 18.66
CA ARG A 397 13.38 22.47 20.03
C ARG A 397 14.85 22.87 20.24
N PRO A 398 15.11 24.20 20.50
CA PRO A 398 16.49 24.71 20.62
C PRO A 398 17.35 24.03 21.70
N GLU A 399 16.74 23.42 22.71
CA GLU A 399 17.43 22.67 23.75
C GLU A 399 18.11 21.39 23.21
N LEU A 400 17.76 20.92 22.02
CA LEU A 400 18.38 19.75 21.39
C LEU A 400 19.66 20.06 20.61
N ASP A 401 20.06 21.32 20.45
CA ASP A 401 21.19 21.75 19.64
C ASP A 401 22.48 20.98 19.97
N GLY A 402 22.80 20.85 21.24
CA GLY A 402 23.96 20.09 21.71
C GLY A 402 23.90 18.60 21.36
N ALA A 403 22.74 17.98 21.50
CA ALA A 403 22.52 16.57 21.18
C ALA A 403 22.59 16.33 19.68
N VAL A 404 21.93 17.17 18.87
CA VAL A 404 21.95 17.10 17.41
C VAL A 404 23.36 17.32 16.87
N GLY A 405 24.14 18.25 17.45
CA GLY A 405 25.54 18.46 17.10
C GLY A 405 26.44 17.23 17.28
N VAL A 406 26.13 16.38 18.26
CA VAL A 406 26.81 15.08 18.46
C VAL A 406 26.30 14.02 17.49
N LEU A 407 24.98 13.97 17.26
CA LEU A 407 24.35 12.93 16.44
C LEU A 407 24.57 13.10 14.95
N LEU A 408 24.52 14.32 14.42
CA LEU A 408 24.56 14.58 12.98
C LEU A 408 25.78 13.98 12.26
N PRO A 409 27.04 14.11 12.77
CA PRO A 409 28.17 13.45 12.14
C PRO A 409 28.07 11.93 12.07
N LEU A 410 27.52 11.30 13.14
CA LEU A 410 27.30 9.85 13.22
C LEU A 410 26.19 9.38 12.28
N LEU A 411 25.14 10.18 12.14
CA LEU A 411 24.01 9.87 11.27
C LEU A 411 24.36 10.01 9.77
N LEU A 412 25.30 10.91 9.43
CA LEU A 412 25.78 11.11 8.06
C LEU A 412 26.79 10.05 7.59
N ASP A 413 27.34 9.27 8.49
CA ASP A 413 28.29 8.22 8.15
C ASP A 413 27.53 6.92 7.80
N ALA A 414 27.53 6.57 6.51
CA ALA A 414 26.86 5.38 6.01
C ALA A 414 27.50 4.05 6.52
N GLU A 415 28.77 4.08 6.91
CA GLU A 415 29.48 2.91 7.44
C GLU A 415 29.19 2.68 8.93
N GLU A 416 28.75 3.72 9.64
CA GLU A 416 28.37 3.61 11.05
C GLU A 416 27.02 2.89 11.21
N GLU A 417 26.98 2.01 12.20
CA GLU A 417 25.74 1.24 12.48
C GLU A 417 24.57 2.15 12.85
N LEU A 418 24.81 3.24 13.58
CA LEU A 418 23.79 4.22 13.94
C LEU A 418 23.16 4.84 12.70
N GLY A 419 23.95 5.29 11.72
CA GLY A 419 23.45 5.88 10.49
C GLY A 419 22.60 4.91 9.66
N ARG A 420 23.04 3.67 9.51
CA ARG A 420 22.28 2.62 8.80
C ARG A 420 20.96 2.29 9.47
N ARG A 421 20.97 2.08 10.79
CA ARG A 421 19.75 1.74 11.55
C ARG A 421 18.78 2.91 11.63
N PHE A 422 19.27 4.12 11.72
CA PHE A 422 18.44 5.31 11.66
C PHE A 422 17.64 5.34 10.36
N GLN A 423 18.28 5.10 9.22
CA GLN A 423 17.62 5.03 7.92
C GLN A 423 16.56 3.92 7.84
N GLN A 424 16.82 2.75 8.41
CA GLN A 424 15.84 1.66 8.50
C GLN A 424 14.63 2.03 9.37
N THR A 425 14.87 2.78 10.45
CA THR A 425 13.85 3.13 11.44
C THR A 425 12.98 4.29 10.99
N SER A 426 13.54 5.26 10.25
CA SER A 426 12.78 6.44 9.79
C SER A 426 11.58 6.05 8.92
N GLY A 427 11.73 5.06 8.03
CA GLY A 427 10.63 4.53 7.20
C GLY A 427 9.51 3.90 8.03
N MET A 428 9.86 3.17 9.09
CA MET A 428 8.85 2.57 9.98
C MET A 428 8.01 3.64 10.70
N VAL A 429 8.65 4.72 11.15
CA VAL A 429 7.96 5.83 11.81
C VAL A 429 7.10 6.61 10.83
N MET A 430 7.57 6.80 9.59
CA MET A 430 6.80 7.43 8.52
C MET A 430 5.52 6.65 8.23
N ALA A 431 5.62 5.35 7.95
CA ALA A 431 4.48 4.51 7.66
C ALA A 431 3.45 4.50 8.80
N LYS A 432 3.90 4.25 10.04
CA LYS A 432 3.00 4.17 11.21
C LYS A 432 2.44 5.53 11.63
N GLY A 433 3.27 6.58 11.62
CA GLY A 433 2.86 7.91 12.04
C GLY A 433 1.97 8.63 11.02
N VAL A 434 2.24 8.48 9.73
CA VAL A 434 1.50 9.18 8.67
C VAL A 434 0.39 8.31 8.13
N GLU A 435 0.71 7.21 7.45
CA GLU A 435 -0.30 6.43 6.73
C GLU A 435 -1.28 5.69 7.64
N ASP A 436 -0.76 5.09 8.72
CA ASP A 436 -1.61 4.29 9.64
C ASP A 436 -2.20 5.12 10.78
N THR A 437 -1.81 6.39 10.96
CA THR A 437 -2.40 7.24 12.01
C THR A 437 -2.93 8.57 11.47
N ALA A 438 -2.07 9.43 10.91
CA ALA A 438 -2.49 10.77 10.50
C ALA A 438 -3.55 10.74 9.40
N PHE A 439 -3.51 9.78 8.47
CA PHE A 439 -4.51 9.61 7.42
C PHE A 439 -5.91 9.26 7.94
N PHE A 440 -6.02 8.69 9.13
CA PHE A 440 -7.30 8.48 9.80
C PHE A 440 -7.75 9.67 10.66
N ARG A 441 -6.88 10.69 10.83
CA ARG A 441 -7.16 11.94 11.56
C ARG A 441 -7.43 13.13 10.65
N TYR A 442 -6.87 13.13 9.43
CA TYR A 442 -7.01 14.20 8.45
C TYR A 442 -8.16 13.87 7.50
N THR A 443 -9.38 14.24 7.86
CA THR A 443 -10.61 13.63 7.35
C THR A 443 -11.43 14.50 6.40
N ARG A 444 -10.89 15.64 5.92
CA ARG A 444 -11.64 16.59 5.07
C ARG A 444 -12.19 15.95 3.79
N LEU A 445 -11.41 15.08 3.14
CA LEU A 445 -11.82 14.31 1.97
C LEU A 445 -11.05 12.98 1.93
N GLY A 446 -11.75 11.86 2.08
CA GLY A 446 -11.16 10.54 2.23
C GLY A 446 -10.35 10.05 1.03
N THR A 447 -10.58 10.57 -0.18
CA THR A 447 -9.78 10.26 -1.36
C THR A 447 -8.32 10.69 -1.20
N LEU A 448 -8.05 11.77 -0.48
CA LEU A 448 -6.71 12.36 -0.37
C LEU A 448 -5.81 11.64 0.64
N THR A 449 -6.36 10.80 1.51
CA THR A 449 -5.63 10.03 2.52
C THR A 449 -5.47 8.59 2.07
N GLU A 450 -4.69 8.39 1.02
CA GLU A 450 -4.38 7.10 0.41
C GLU A 450 -2.86 6.86 0.40
N VAL A 451 -2.43 5.61 0.27
CA VAL A 451 -1.01 5.24 0.21
C VAL A 451 -0.28 6.07 -0.85
N GLY A 452 0.84 6.66 -0.49
CA GLY A 452 1.65 7.51 -1.38
C GLY A 452 1.05 8.87 -1.67
N ALA A 453 0.07 9.32 -0.90
CA ALA A 453 -0.58 10.61 -1.09
C ALA A 453 -0.15 11.64 -0.05
N ASP A 454 0.07 12.88 -0.46
CA ASP A 454 0.12 14.04 0.44
C ASP A 454 -1.27 14.71 0.48
N PRO A 455 -2.03 14.58 1.59
CA PRO A 455 -3.38 15.12 1.64
C PRO A 455 -3.43 16.66 1.69
N THR A 456 -2.30 17.36 1.77
CA THR A 456 -2.26 18.83 1.67
C THR A 456 -2.45 19.29 0.23
N GLU A 457 -2.01 18.51 -0.76
CA GLU A 457 -2.30 18.74 -2.17
C GLU A 457 -3.73 18.29 -2.48
N PHE A 458 -4.67 19.24 -2.46
CA PHE A 458 -6.10 18.94 -2.55
C PHE A 458 -6.54 18.48 -3.95
N ALA A 459 -6.02 19.09 -5.01
CA ALA A 459 -6.36 18.78 -6.40
C ALA A 459 -5.18 19.09 -7.29
N VAL A 460 -5.11 18.43 -8.45
CA VAL A 460 -4.11 18.67 -9.49
C VAL A 460 -4.82 19.23 -10.75
N ALA A 461 -4.34 20.36 -11.24
CA ALA A 461 -4.83 20.93 -12.50
C ALA A 461 -4.41 20.04 -13.68
N PRO A 462 -5.21 19.98 -14.79
CA PRO A 462 -4.83 19.20 -15.97
C PRO A 462 -3.43 19.55 -16.52
N GLU A 463 -3.07 20.82 -16.52
CA GLU A 463 -1.77 21.29 -17.01
C GLU A 463 -0.63 20.71 -16.16
N GLU A 464 -0.75 20.73 -14.85
CA GLU A 464 0.22 20.13 -13.93
C GLU A 464 0.28 18.61 -14.08
N PHE A 465 -0.87 17.94 -14.18
CA PHE A 465 -0.93 16.51 -14.47
C PHE A 465 -0.13 16.17 -15.74
N HIS A 466 -0.29 16.95 -16.79
CA HIS A 466 0.43 16.72 -18.04
C HIS A 466 1.96 16.90 -17.88
N VAL A 467 2.41 17.86 -17.09
CA VAL A 467 3.84 18.05 -16.76
C VAL A 467 4.39 16.82 -16.03
N ARG A 468 3.67 16.34 -15.02
CA ARG A 468 4.05 15.14 -14.26
C ARG A 468 4.10 13.88 -15.15
N MET A 469 3.14 13.72 -16.04
CA MET A 469 3.09 12.57 -16.96
C MET A 469 4.18 12.63 -18.03
N ALA A 470 4.53 13.81 -18.54
CA ALA A 470 5.67 13.98 -19.44
C ALA A 470 7.00 13.63 -18.75
N ARG A 471 7.16 14.06 -17.49
CA ARG A 471 8.31 13.69 -16.67
C ARG A 471 8.36 12.18 -16.42
N ARG A 472 7.23 11.55 -16.04
CA ARG A 472 7.14 10.10 -15.84
C ARG A 472 7.50 9.33 -17.11
N GLN A 473 7.06 9.80 -18.30
CA GLN A 473 7.44 9.20 -19.58
C GLN A 473 8.97 9.25 -19.81
N ALA A 474 9.64 10.31 -19.36
CA ALA A 474 11.07 10.47 -19.54
C ALA A 474 11.91 9.68 -18.51
N GLU A 475 11.48 9.68 -17.24
CA GLU A 475 12.29 9.17 -16.12
C GLU A 475 11.91 7.74 -15.70
N LEU A 476 10.62 7.39 -15.75
CA LEU A 476 10.08 6.13 -15.21
C LEU A 476 9.10 5.43 -16.17
N PRO A 477 9.45 5.27 -17.47
CA PRO A 477 8.53 4.74 -18.48
C PRO A 477 8.11 3.28 -18.24
N LEU A 478 8.84 2.54 -17.43
CA LEU A 478 8.60 1.13 -17.09
C LEU A 478 8.14 0.93 -15.63
N SER A 479 8.00 2.01 -14.83
CA SER A 479 7.44 1.94 -13.48
C SER A 479 5.97 1.53 -13.56
N MET A 480 5.50 0.77 -12.58
CA MET A 480 4.10 0.36 -12.51
C MET A 480 3.16 1.56 -12.28
N THR A 481 1.94 1.46 -12.73
CA THR A 481 0.82 2.35 -12.38
C THR A 481 -0.31 1.52 -11.82
N THR A 482 -0.90 1.95 -10.71
CA THR A 482 -1.99 1.24 -10.06
C THR A 482 -3.10 2.20 -9.64
N LEU A 483 -4.30 1.67 -9.40
CA LEU A 483 -5.39 2.38 -8.71
C LEU A 483 -5.84 1.65 -7.46
N SER A 484 -5.70 0.34 -7.40
CA SER A 484 -6.01 -0.47 -6.23
C SER A 484 -4.93 -1.50 -6.02
N THR A 485 -4.59 -1.76 -4.76
CA THR A 485 -3.71 -2.85 -4.32
C THR A 485 -4.28 -3.46 -3.04
N HIS A 486 -3.57 -4.41 -2.45
CA HIS A 486 -3.88 -4.92 -1.13
C HIS A 486 -3.58 -3.91 0.00
N ASP A 487 -2.76 -2.87 -0.26
CA ASP A 487 -2.38 -1.83 0.71
C ASP A 487 -3.28 -0.59 0.65
N THR A 488 -4.00 -0.38 -0.46
CA THR A 488 -4.85 0.80 -0.58
C THR A 488 -5.93 0.81 0.49
N LYS A 489 -6.11 1.99 1.12
CA LYS A 489 -7.07 2.18 2.21
C LYS A 489 -8.52 2.17 1.72
N ARG A 490 -8.73 2.43 0.43
CA ARG A 490 -10.01 2.37 -0.29
C ARG A 490 -9.75 1.95 -1.73
N SER A 491 -10.65 1.15 -2.29
CA SER A 491 -10.57 0.80 -3.71
C SER A 491 -10.83 2.01 -4.62
N GLU A 492 -10.43 1.88 -5.88
CA GLU A 492 -10.52 2.93 -6.91
C GLU A 492 -11.94 3.49 -7.09
N ASP A 493 -12.96 2.65 -7.06
CA ASP A 493 -14.35 3.09 -7.26
C ASP A 493 -14.95 3.73 -6.00
N THR A 494 -14.48 3.32 -4.83
CA THR A 494 -14.81 3.98 -3.55
C THR A 494 -14.26 5.40 -3.53
N ARG A 495 -12.97 5.57 -3.88
CA ARG A 495 -12.33 6.90 -3.95
C ARG A 495 -12.95 7.78 -5.02
N ALA A 496 -13.21 7.24 -6.23
CA ALA A 496 -13.85 7.97 -7.31
C ALA A 496 -15.22 8.53 -6.92
N ARG A 497 -16.00 7.78 -6.11
CA ARG A 497 -17.28 8.26 -5.58
C ARG A 497 -17.08 9.32 -4.49
N ILE A 498 -16.13 9.14 -3.56
CA ILE A 498 -15.83 10.12 -2.51
C ILE A 498 -15.32 11.43 -3.11
N SER A 499 -14.53 11.40 -4.18
CA SER A 499 -14.01 12.60 -4.87
C SER A 499 -15.10 13.56 -5.33
N VAL A 500 -16.30 13.04 -5.65
CA VAL A 500 -17.46 13.85 -6.05
C VAL A 500 -17.92 14.81 -4.94
N LEU A 501 -17.62 14.50 -3.68
CA LEU A 501 -17.96 15.38 -2.55
C LEU A 501 -17.28 16.76 -2.66
N ALA A 502 -16.18 16.87 -3.39
CA ALA A 502 -15.54 18.16 -3.67
C ALA A 502 -16.40 19.06 -4.57
N GLU A 503 -17.17 18.45 -5.51
CA GLU A 503 -18.16 19.19 -6.33
C GLU A 503 -19.51 19.40 -5.62
N LEU A 504 -19.77 18.69 -4.51
CA LEU A 504 -21.02 18.64 -3.77
C LEU A 504 -20.84 18.95 -2.27
N ALA A 505 -19.87 19.79 -1.92
CA ALA A 505 -19.55 20.08 -0.52
C ALA A 505 -20.72 20.62 0.31
N PRO A 506 -21.63 21.48 -0.21
CA PRO A 506 -22.82 21.89 0.51
C PRO A 506 -23.81 20.74 0.78
N GLU A 507 -24.05 19.88 -0.20
CA GLU A 507 -24.91 18.72 -0.08
C GLU A 507 -24.33 17.70 0.89
N TRP A 508 -23.00 17.50 0.85
CA TRP A 508 -22.29 16.67 1.82
C TRP A 508 -22.47 17.17 3.24
N LYS A 509 -22.23 18.47 3.47
CA LYS A 509 -22.42 19.09 4.78
C LYS A 509 -23.84 18.87 5.30
N ALA A 510 -24.85 19.06 4.45
CA ALA A 510 -26.25 18.88 4.84
C ALA A 510 -26.56 17.42 5.22
N SER A 511 -26.10 16.45 4.40
CA SER A 511 -26.28 15.02 4.67
C SER A 511 -25.53 14.58 5.92
N LEU A 512 -24.26 14.98 6.09
CA LEU A 512 -23.48 14.66 7.30
C LEU A 512 -24.13 15.20 8.56
N THR A 513 -24.62 16.47 8.53
CA THR A 513 -25.34 17.05 9.66
C THR A 513 -26.59 16.25 10.01
N ARG A 514 -27.35 15.82 9.00
CA ARG A 514 -28.55 14.99 9.21
C ARG A 514 -28.20 13.61 9.76
N LEU A 515 -27.18 12.96 9.21
CA LEU A 515 -26.69 11.64 9.68
C LEU A 515 -26.22 11.71 11.13
N GLN A 516 -25.46 12.76 11.49
CA GLN A 516 -25.01 12.97 12.87
C GLN A 516 -26.15 13.29 13.86
N GLN A 517 -27.24 13.88 13.41
CA GLN A 517 -28.44 14.06 14.24
C GLN A 517 -29.18 12.74 14.51
N LEU A 518 -29.20 11.84 13.51
CA LEU A 518 -29.90 10.56 13.56
C LEU A 518 -29.08 9.43 14.20
N ALA A 519 -27.78 9.47 14.01
CA ALA A 519 -26.80 8.49 14.49
C ALA A 519 -25.54 9.21 15.00
N PRO A 520 -25.61 9.82 16.20
CA PRO A 520 -24.53 10.67 16.70
C PRO A 520 -23.28 9.91 17.07
N LEU A 521 -22.12 10.38 16.60
CA LEU A 521 -20.80 9.95 17.02
C LEU A 521 -20.05 11.16 17.62
N PRO A 522 -19.47 11.03 18.83
CA PRO A 522 -18.85 12.16 19.53
C PRO A 522 -17.61 12.73 18.84
N ASP A 523 -16.87 11.91 18.10
CA ASP A 523 -15.69 12.31 17.33
C ASP A 523 -16.13 12.80 15.95
N GLY A 524 -16.22 14.12 15.77
CA GLY A 524 -16.71 14.74 14.55
C GLY A 524 -15.86 14.43 13.32
N PRO A 525 -14.52 14.58 13.37
CA PRO A 525 -13.62 14.18 12.29
C PRO A 525 -13.75 12.70 11.89
N LEU A 526 -13.77 11.79 12.86
CA LEU A 526 -13.97 10.36 12.60
C LEU A 526 -15.35 10.08 12.00
N ALA A 527 -16.40 10.78 12.45
CA ALA A 527 -17.74 10.65 11.85
C ALA A 527 -17.74 11.08 10.39
N ASN A 528 -17.03 12.17 10.04
CA ASN A 528 -16.86 12.60 8.66
C ASN A 528 -16.19 11.52 7.80
N LEU A 529 -15.08 10.95 8.30
CA LEU A 529 -14.38 9.85 7.62
C LEU A 529 -15.27 8.62 7.45
N LEU A 530 -15.96 8.22 8.51
CA LEU A 530 -16.84 7.05 8.53
C LEU A 530 -17.97 7.17 7.51
N TRP A 531 -18.71 8.29 7.52
CA TRP A 531 -19.83 8.48 6.60
C TRP A 531 -19.40 8.64 5.15
N GLN A 532 -18.21 9.23 4.87
CA GLN A 532 -17.61 9.23 3.54
C GLN A 532 -17.31 7.79 3.07
N ALA A 533 -16.69 6.98 3.92
CA ALA A 533 -16.36 5.60 3.62
C ALA A 533 -17.62 4.74 3.39
N ILE A 534 -18.66 4.90 4.24
CA ILE A 534 -19.94 4.22 4.08
C ILE A 534 -20.59 4.63 2.74
N ALA A 535 -20.70 5.92 2.45
CA ALA A 535 -21.28 6.40 1.18
C ALA A 535 -20.47 5.93 -0.03
N GLY A 536 -19.15 5.91 0.06
CA GLY A 536 -18.25 5.42 -0.98
C GLY A 536 -18.42 3.93 -1.27
N ALA A 537 -18.55 3.12 -0.20
CA ALA A 537 -18.64 1.66 -0.30
C ALA A 537 -20.07 1.11 -0.46
N TRP A 538 -21.12 1.94 -0.25
CA TRP A 538 -22.51 1.49 -0.29
C TRP A 538 -22.94 0.92 -1.66
N PRO A 539 -23.70 -0.21 -1.67
CA PRO A 539 -24.15 -1.03 -0.55
C PRO A 539 -23.08 -2.07 -0.13
N ALA A 540 -22.40 -1.83 0.97
CA ALA A 540 -21.51 -2.80 1.60
C ALA A 540 -22.25 -3.52 2.74
N ASP A 541 -21.83 -4.74 3.08
CA ASP A 541 -22.40 -5.52 4.17
C ASP A 541 -22.05 -4.89 5.53
N ARG A 542 -22.94 -5.10 6.53
CA ARG A 542 -22.82 -4.57 7.88
C ARG A 542 -21.47 -4.91 8.53
N ASP A 543 -21.10 -6.19 8.51
CA ASP A 543 -19.88 -6.67 9.17
C ASP A 543 -18.62 -6.02 8.58
N ARG A 544 -18.60 -5.79 7.27
CA ARG A 544 -17.50 -5.08 6.59
C ARG A 544 -17.38 -3.65 7.09
N LEU A 545 -18.50 -2.93 7.19
CA LEU A 545 -18.51 -1.54 7.65
C LEU A 545 -18.17 -1.41 9.13
N GLN A 546 -18.62 -2.36 9.97
CA GLN A 546 -18.25 -2.40 11.39
C GLN A 546 -16.75 -2.67 11.56
N SER A 547 -16.19 -3.65 10.85
CA SER A 547 -14.76 -3.95 10.87
C SER A 547 -13.91 -2.76 10.42
N TYR A 548 -14.32 -2.09 9.35
CA TYR A 548 -13.65 -0.87 8.89
C TYR A 548 -13.73 0.25 9.94
N ALA A 549 -14.91 0.50 10.49
CA ALA A 549 -15.12 1.57 11.47
C ALA A 549 -14.24 1.39 12.71
N GLN A 550 -14.19 0.15 13.24
CA GLN A 550 -13.35 -0.19 14.37
C GLN A 550 -11.86 0.01 14.05
N LYS A 551 -11.39 -0.52 12.91
CA LYS A 551 -10.01 -0.34 12.47
C LYS A 551 -9.68 1.15 12.32
N ALA A 552 -10.49 1.92 11.61
CA ALA A 552 -10.26 3.35 11.38
C ALA A 552 -10.19 4.15 12.69
N ALA A 553 -11.06 3.85 13.66
CA ALA A 553 -11.07 4.51 14.96
C ALA A 553 -9.82 4.17 15.79
N ARG A 554 -9.42 2.90 15.81
CA ARG A 554 -8.22 2.44 16.55
C ARG A 554 -6.93 2.95 15.94
N GLU A 555 -6.82 2.99 14.60
CA GLU A 555 -5.66 3.58 13.90
C GLU A 555 -5.57 5.09 14.16
N ALA A 556 -6.68 5.81 14.09
CA ALA A 556 -6.71 7.23 14.48
C ALA A 556 -6.20 7.44 15.91
N GLY A 557 -6.53 6.54 16.83
CA GLY A 557 -6.04 6.54 18.21
C GLY A 557 -6.36 7.81 18.98
N ASN A 558 -7.50 8.46 18.68
CA ASN A 558 -7.98 9.66 19.41
C ASN A 558 -9.02 9.30 20.47
N SER A 559 -10.01 8.49 20.10
CA SER A 559 -11.16 8.16 20.95
C SER A 559 -11.15 6.69 21.42
N THR A 560 -10.38 5.85 20.78
CA THR A 560 -10.08 4.45 21.11
C THR A 560 -8.77 4.06 20.44
N ASP A 561 -8.06 3.05 20.91
CA ASP A 561 -6.85 2.55 20.26
C ASP A 561 -6.68 1.03 20.40
N TRP A 562 -5.62 0.48 19.80
CA TRP A 562 -5.36 -0.96 19.83
C TRP A 562 -4.89 -1.49 21.19
N LEU A 563 -4.25 -0.65 22.01
CA LEU A 563 -3.65 -1.05 23.29
C LEU A 563 -4.63 -0.96 24.46
N ASP A 564 -5.51 0.05 24.42
CA ASP A 564 -6.52 0.32 25.45
C ASP A 564 -7.85 0.73 24.81
N PRO A 565 -8.61 -0.22 24.25
CA PRO A 565 -9.85 0.07 23.55
C PRO A 565 -10.92 0.67 24.50
N ASP A 566 -11.50 1.82 24.14
CA ASP A 566 -12.65 2.38 24.84
C ASP A 566 -13.94 1.68 24.39
N ALA A 567 -14.40 0.71 25.20
CA ALA A 567 -15.61 -0.05 24.89
C ALA A 567 -16.86 0.84 24.76
N GLY A 568 -16.99 1.91 25.57
CA GLY A 568 -18.13 2.81 25.52
C GLY A 568 -18.15 3.68 24.26
N PHE A 569 -16.99 4.03 23.72
CA PHE A 569 -16.89 4.68 22.43
C PHE A 569 -17.17 3.70 21.28
N GLU A 570 -16.57 2.50 21.31
CA GLU A 570 -16.75 1.49 20.26
C GLU A 570 -18.23 0.98 20.17
N GLU A 571 -18.96 0.95 21.28
CA GLU A 571 -20.41 0.72 21.28
C GLU A 571 -21.17 1.78 20.45
N LYS A 572 -20.83 3.07 20.63
CA LYS A 572 -21.45 4.16 19.86
C LYS A 572 -21.06 4.12 18.38
N LEU A 573 -19.81 3.76 18.10
CA LEU A 573 -19.30 3.58 16.74
C LEU A 573 -20.06 2.46 16.01
N THR A 574 -20.23 1.31 16.66
CA THR A 574 -21.01 0.18 16.15
C THR A 574 -22.46 0.58 15.92
N ALA A 575 -23.08 1.28 16.88
CA ALA A 575 -24.46 1.75 16.76
C ALA A 575 -24.66 2.73 15.59
N ALA A 576 -23.65 3.59 15.30
CA ALA A 576 -23.70 4.50 14.16
C ALA A 576 -23.69 3.75 12.82
N VAL A 577 -22.89 2.69 12.71
CA VAL A 577 -22.87 1.80 11.52
C VAL A 577 -24.20 1.04 11.40
N ASP A 578 -24.69 0.46 12.51
CA ASP A 578 -25.94 -0.30 12.54
C ASP A 578 -27.14 0.56 12.12
N ALA A 579 -27.13 1.84 12.46
CA ALA A 579 -28.16 2.77 12.05
C ALA A 579 -28.33 2.88 10.53
N ALA A 580 -27.28 2.68 9.73
CA ALA A 580 -27.38 2.65 8.27
C ALA A 580 -28.26 1.49 7.76
N PHE A 581 -28.42 0.43 8.54
CA PHE A 581 -29.23 -0.76 8.21
C PHE A 581 -30.57 -0.80 8.92
N ASP A 582 -30.63 -0.36 10.18
CA ASP A 582 -31.78 -0.56 11.06
C ASP A 582 -32.65 0.69 11.24
N ASN A 583 -32.07 1.90 11.03
CA ASN A 583 -32.80 3.15 11.10
C ASN A 583 -33.23 3.61 9.70
N THR A 584 -34.53 3.62 9.46
CA THR A 584 -35.12 3.98 8.14
C THR A 584 -34.80 5.39 7.68
N GLU A 585 -34.65 6.37 8.62
CA GLU A 585 -34.30 7.75 8.26
C GLU A 585 -32.82 7.89 7.89
N VAL A 586 -31.92 7.21 8.61
CA VAL A 586 -30.48 7.15 8.28
C VAL A 586 -30.29 6.51 6.93
N ARG A 587 -30.93 5.36 6.72
CA ARG A 587 -30.86 4.64 5.45
C ARG A 587 -31.39 5.47 4.28
N ALA A 588 -32.51 6.15 4.45
CA ALA A 588 -33.09 7.00 3.42
C ALA A 588 -32.18 8.19 3.03
N GLU A 589 -31.54 8.84 4.03
CA GLU A 589 -30.59 9.92 3.76
C GLU A 589 -29.34 9.39 3.06
N LEU A 590 -28.80 8.23 3.49
CA LEU A 590 -27.67 7.58 2.85
C LEU A 590 -27.97 7.17 1.40
N GLU A 591 -29.11 6.52 1.14
CA GLU A 591 -29.50 6.09 -0.21
C GLU A 591 -29.73 7.29 -1.14
N LYS A 592 -30.32 8.38 -0.62
CA LYS A 592 -30.47 9.65 -1.35
C LYS A 592 -29.12 10.24 -1.74
N LEU A 593 -28.15 10.29 -0.78
CA LEU A 593 -26.80 10.76 -1.04
C LEU A 593 -26.10 9.89 -2.09
N VAL A 594 -26.14 8.59 -1.92
CA VAL A 594 -25.50 7.63 -2.85
C VAL A 594 -26.10 7.73 -4.24
N ALA A 595 -27.40 7.87 -4.37
CA ALA A 595 -28.06 8.07 -5.67
C ALA A 595 -27.60 9.37 -6.36
N LEU A 596 -27.30 10.41 -5.58
CA LEU A 596 -26.74 11.66 -6.11
C LEU A 596 -25.29 11.48 -6.56
N LEU A 597 -24.47 10.74 -5.82
CA LEU A 597 -23.04 10.53 -6.11
C LEU A 597 -22.79 9.54 -7.26
N GLU A 598 -23.66 8.53 -7.43
CA GLU A 598 -23.43 7.36 -8.30
C GLU A 598 -23.06 7.73 -9.75
N PRO A 599 -23.80 8.59 -10.49
CA PRO A 599 -23.48 8.87 -11.89
C PRO A 599 -22.14 9.60 -12.05
N TYR A 600 -21.82 10.51 -11.15
CA TYR A 600 -20.58 11.28 -11.18
C TYR A 600 -19.39 10.42 -10.72
N GLY A 601 -19.58 9.61 -9.68
CA GLY A 601 -18.57 8.66 -9.21
C GLY A 601 -18.23 7.61 -10.28
N ALA A 602 -19.23 7.10 -11.00
CA ALA A 602 -18.98 6.16 -12.10
C ALA A 602 -18.25 6.83 -13.27
N ALA A 603 -18.53 8.10 -13.57
CA ALA A 603 -17.80 8.84 -14.60
C ALA A 603 -16.33 9.03 -14.20
N ASN A 604 -16.05 9.44 -12.95
CA ASN A 604 -14.71 9.56 -12.42
C ASN A 604 -13.96 8.20 -12.40
N ALA A 605 -14.65 7.12 -12.01
CA ALA A 605 -14.04 5.78 -11.97
C ALA A 605 -13.64 5.27 -13.37
N LEU A 606 -14.46 5.48 -14.39
CA LEU A 606 -14.11 5.15 -15.77
C LEU A 606 -12.98 6.04 -16.29
N GLY A 607 -12.99 7.34 -15.94
CA GLY A 607 -11.94 8.29 -16.25
C GLY A 607 -10.60 7.87 -15.67
N ALA A 608 -10.56 7.64 -14.34
CA ALA A 608 -9.37 7.20 -13.62
C ALA A 608 -8.84 5.88 -14.18
N LYS A 609 -9.73 4.88 -14.44
CA LYS A 609 -9.33 3.59 -15.00
C LYS A 609 -8.73 3.75 -16.39
N LEU A 610 -9.35 4.49 -17.30
CA LEU A 610 -8.80 4.67 -18.64
C LEU A 610 -7.47 5.43 -18.61
N VAL A 611 -7.37 6.49 -17.79
CA VAL A 611 -6.13 7.26 -17.62
C VAL A 611 -5.02 6.35 -17.11
N GLN A 612 -5.25 5.61 -16.03
CA GLN A 612 -4.27 4.66 -15.47
C GLN A 612 -3.81 3.61 -16.50
N LEU A 613 -4.73 3.06 -17.27
CA LEU A 613 -4.43 2.04 -18.27
C LEU A 613 -3.66 2.59 -19.49
N THR A 614 -3.71 3.89 -19.75
CA THR A 614 -3.14 4.50 -20.95
C THR A 614 -1.99 5.48 -20.68
N MET A 615 -1.83 6.00 -19.46
CA MET A 615 -0.73 6.90 -19.07
C MET A 615 0.65 6.24 -19.19
N PRO A 616 1.76 7.00 -19.08
CA PRO A 616 3.12 6.45 -19.00
C PRO A 616 3.32 5.51 -17.82
N GLY A 617 3.93 4.35 -18.08
CA GLY A 617 4.14 3.27 -17.11
C GLY A 617 3.50 1.96 -17.53
N VAL A 618 3.62 0.95 -16.67
CA VAL A 618 3.06 -0.39 -16.83
C VAL A 618 1.82 -0.51 -15.95
N PRO A 619 0.60 -0.51 -16.52
CA PRO A 619 -0.61 -0.60 -15.72
C PRO A 619 -0.77 -1.96 -15.06
N ASP A 620 -1.01 -1.95 -13.75
CA ASP A 620 -1.50 -3.10 -13.00
C ASP A 620 -3.01 -3.03 -12.83
N VAL A 621 -3.66 -4.17 -12.99
CA VAL A 621 -5.07 -4.36 -12.64
C VAL A 621 -5.13 -5.24 -11.41
N TYR A 622 -5.58 -4.67 -10.30
CA TYR A 622 -5.81 -5.48 -9.10
C TYR A 622 -7.01 -6.40 -9.31
N GLN A 623 -6.90 -7.63 -8.84
CA GLN A 623 -7.90 -8.68 -9.01
C GLN A 623 -9.34 -8.18 -8.76
N GLY A 624 -10.21 -8.36 -9.76
CA GLY A 624 -11.62 -8.03 -9.64
C GLY A 624 -12.01 -6.61 -10.01
N THR A 625 -11.03 -5.67 -10.12
CA THR A 625 -11.30 -4.25 -10.35
C THR A 625 -11.69 -3.91 -11.79
N GLU A 626 -11.71 -4.88 -12.69
CA GLU A 626 -12.31 -4.72 -14.03
C GLU A 626 -13.85 -4.63 -13.98
N PHE A 627 -14.48 -4.96 -12.83
CA PHE A 627 -15.84 -4.57 -12.48
C PHE A 627 -15.79 -3.47 -11.41
N TRP A 628 -16.97 -2.95 -11.00
CA TRP A 628 -17.06 -2.05 -9.86
C TRP A 628 -16.58 -2.77 -8.60
N ASP A 629 -15.54 -2.23 -7.97
CA ASP A 629 -15.03 -2.66 -6.67
C ASP A 629 -15.14 -1.52 -5.67
N ARG A 630 -15.87 -1.77 -4.59
CA ARG A 630 -16.10 -0.83 -3.50
C ARG A 630 -15.59 -1.40 -2.19
N SER A 631 -14.34 -1.85 -2.22
CA SER A 631 -13.64 -2.31 -1.04
C SER A 631 -13.09 -1.14 -0.22
N LEU A 632 -12.85 -1.43 1.05
CA LEU A 632 -12.18 -0.57 2.01
C LEU A 632 -10.79 -1.16 2.33
N THR A 633 -10.15 -0.71 3.42
CA THR A 633 -8.81 -1.16 3.80
C THR A 633 -8.74 -2.66 4.09
N ASP A 634 -7.54 -3.20 4.01
CA ASP A 634 -7.23 -4.58 4.40
C ASP A 634 -7.89 -5.00 5.73
N PRO A 635 -8.50 -6.21 5.83
CA PRO A 635 -8.54 -7.29 4.83
C PRO A 635 -9.72 -7.22 3.84
N ASP A 636 -10.53 -6.16 3.84
CA ASP A 636 -11.73 -6.04 2.99
C ASP A 636 -11.39 -6.05 1.48
N ASN A 637 -10.25 -5.50 1.09
CA ASN A 637 -9.78 -5.45 -0.30
C ASN A 637 -9.23 -6.80 -0.82
N ARG A 638 -9.16 -7.84 0.01
CA ARG A 638 -8.73 -9.20 -0.35
C ARG A 638 -9.87 -10.22 -0.40
N ARG A 639 -11.13 -9.77 -0.35
CA ARG A 639 -12.29 -10.65 -0.41
C ARG A 639 -12.34 -11.48 -1.70
N PRO A 640 -12.85 -12.72 -1.63
CA PRO A 640 -13.06 -13.55 -2.82
C PRO A 640 -14.14 -12.94 -3.73
N PHE A 641 -13.99 -13.18 -5.03
CA PHE A 641 -14.94 -12.76 -6.06
C PHE A 641 -15.04 -13.82 -7.16
N SER A 642 -16.02 -13.69 -8.07
CA SER A 642 -16.29 -14.68 -9.10
C SER A 642 -15.63 -14.31 -10.45
N PHE A 643 -14.64 -15.06 -10.88
CA PHE A 643 -14.10 -15.00 -12.25
C PHE A 643 -15.11 -15.43 -13.30
N ASP A 644 -16.03 -16.36 -13.00
CA ASP A 644 -17.00 -16.87 -13.97
C ASP A 644 -17.98 -15.79 -14.45
N ALA A 645 -18.38 -14.88 -13.56
CA ALA A 645 -19.21 -13.74 -13.94
C ALA A 645 -18.49 -12.83 -14.94
N ARG A 646 -17.19 -12.61 -14.74
CA ARG A 646 -16.32 -11.80 -15.59
C ARG A 646 -16.04 -12.46 -16.92
N LYS A 647 -15.74 -13.76 -16.92
CA LYS A 647 -15.58 -14.58 -18.14
C LYS A 647 -16.80 -14.48 -19.03
N ARG A 648 -18.02 -14.65 -18.48
CA ARG A 648 -19.29 -14.52 -19.22
C ARG A 648 -19.50 -13.13 -19.76
N ALA A 649 -19.27 -12.09 -18.95
CA ALA A 649 -19.44 -10.70 -19.37
C ALA A 649 -18.46 -10.32 -20.48
N LEU A 650 -17.17 -10.76 -20.39
CA LEU A 650 -16.18 -10.50 -21.43
C LEU A 650 -16.56 -11.20 -22.75
N ALA A 651 -17.01 -12.44 -22.67
CA ALA A 651 -17.48 -13.19 -23.85
C ALA A 651 -18.69 -12.51 -24.52
N ALA A 652 -19.62 -11.95 -23.75
CA ALA A 652 -20.76 -11.20 -24.27
C ALA A 652 -20.31 -9.90 -24.98
N LEU A 653 -19.35 -9.16 -24.38
CA LEU A 653 -18.75 -7.98 -25.02
C LEU A 653 -18.03 -8.33 -26.32
N ASP A 654 -17.33 -9.45 -26.36
CA ASP A 654 -16.63 -9.96 -27.55
C ASP A 654 -17.61 -10.44 -28.64
N ALA A 655 -18.78 -10.94 -28.25
CA ALA A 655 -19.88 -11.25 -29.17
C ALA A 655 -20.60 -10.02 -29.72
N GLY A 656 -20.22 -8.81 -29.29
CA GLY A 656 -20.78 -7.56 -29.80
C GLY A 656 -21.82 -6.91 -28.90
N GLU A 657 -22.14 -7.51 -27.73
CA GLU A 657 -22.98 -6.83 -26.73
C GLU A 657 -22.32 -5.54 -26.27
N ARG A 658 -23.13 -4.57 -25.87
CA ARG A 658 -22.65 -3.31 -25.31
C ARG A 658 -23.36 -3.02 -24.00
N PRO A 659 -22.66 -2.40 -23.00
CA PRO A 659 -23.28 -1.94 -21.77
C PRO A 659 -24.49 -1.03 -22.07
N ALA A 660 -25.60 -1.27 -21.37
CA ALA A 660 -26.82 -0.46 -21.55
C ALA A 660 -26.63 0.99 -21.09
N SER A 661 -25.70 1.21 -20.17
CA SER A 661 -25.33 2.51 -19.61
C SER A 661 -23.88 2.43 -19.11
N PHE A 662 -23.21 3.58 -19.00
CA PHE A 662 -21.90 3.65 -18.34
C PHE A 662 -21.95 3.32 -16.84
N LEU A 663 -23.13 3.27 -16.23
CA LEU A 663 -23.33 2.80 -14.85
C LEU A 663 -23.30 1.26 -14.73
N ASP A 664 -23.43 0.55 -15.84
CA ASP A 664 -23.33 -0.90 -15.82
C ASP A 664 -21.87 -1.33 -15.56
N LYS A 665 -21.68 -2.33 -14.69
CA LYS A 665 -20.34 -2.87 -14.38
C LYS A 665 -19.59 -3.37 -15.61
N THR A 666 -20.27 -3.76 -16.66
CA THR A 666 -19.67 -4.18 -17.93
C THR A 666 -19.08 -3.02 -18.73
N ALA A 667 -19.43 -1.76 -18.41
CA ALA A 667 -18.77 -0.59 -18.99
C ALA A 667 -17.31 -0.48 -18.56
N LYS A 668 -17.02 -0.74 -17.27
CA LYS A 668 -15.64 -0.76 -16.77
C LYS A 668 -14.84 -1.93 -17.37
N LEU A 669 -15.46 -3.10 -17.52
CA LEU A 669 -14.85 -4.24 -18.20
C LEU A 669 -14.54 -3.93 -19.68
N LEU A 670 -15.46 -3.23 -20.37
CA LEU A 670 -15.23 -2.79 -21.75
C LEU A 670 -13.99 -1.88 -21.82
N VAL A 671 -13.94 -0.84 -20.99
CA VAL A 671 -12.80 0.09 -20.94
C VAL A 671 -11.50 -0.66 -20.64
N THR A 672 -11.50 -1.51 -19.61
CA THR A 672 -10.32 -2.27 -19.20
C THR A 672 -9.83 -3.20 -20.31
N SER A 673 -10.72 -4.00 -20.90
CA SER A 673 -10.33 -4.98 -21.92
C SER A 673 -9.85 -4.30 -23.21
N ARG A 674 -10.49 -3.21 -23.64
CA ARG A 674 -10.05 -2.48 -24.85
C ARG A 674 -8.71 -1.81 -24.68
N ALA A 675 -8.48 -1.14 -23.54
CA ALA A 675 -7.20 -0.50 -23.25
C ALA A 675 -6.04 -1.50 -23.11
N LEU A 676 -6.24 -2.60 -22.36
CA LEU A 676 -5.22 -3.63 -22.20
C LEU A 676 -4.88 -4.34 -23.52
N ARG A 677 -5.88 -4.72 -24.30
CA ARG A 677 -5.69 -5.33 -25.63
C ARG A 677 -4.93 -4.40 -26.56
N LEU A 678 -5.32 -3.13 -26.60
CA LEU A 678 -4.63 -2.13 -27.43
C LEU A 678 -3.16 -2.00 -27.05
N ARG A 679 -2.84 -1.89 -25.75
CA ARG A 679 -1.44 -1.82 -25.29
C ARG A 679 -0.64 -3.06 -25.67
N ARG A 680 -1.22 -4.25 -25.51
CA ARG A 680 -0.56 -5.52 -25.83
C ARG A 680 -0.35 -5.70 -27.34
N ASP A 681 -1.38 -5.41 -28.13
CA ASP A 681 -1.42 -5.74 -29.56
C ASP A 681 -0.85 -4.62 -30.45
N ARG A 682 -0.82 -3.38 -29.95
CA ARG A 682 -0.37 -2.17 -30.64
C ARG A 682 0.55 -1.31 -29.75
N PRO A 683 1.65 -1.87 -29.18
CA PRO A 683 2.54 -1.14 -28.28
C PRO A 683 3.18 0.10 -28.92
N GLU A 684 3.30 0.13 -30.24
CA GLU A 684 3.80 1.27 -30.98
C GLU A 684 2.96 2.54 -30.84
N LEU A 685 1.70 2.42 -30.38
CA LEU A 685 0.83 3.56 -30.10
C LEU A 685 1.05 4.19 -28.73
N PHE A 686 2.00 3.65 -27.92
CA PHE A 686 2.25 4.07 -26.53
C PHE A 686 3.72 4.50 -26.30
N THR A 687 4.39 5.05 -27.27
CA THR A 687 5.82 5.36 -27.24
C THR A 687 6.17 6.73 -26.67
N GLY A 688 5.18 7.63 -26.50
CA GLY A 688 5.40 8.99 -26.04
C GLY A 688 4.25 9.51 -25.17
N TYR A 689 4.29 10.84 -24.92
CA TYR A 689 3.21 11.55 -24.20
C TYR A 689 3.13 12.99 -24.65
N THR A 690 1.92 13.43 -25.04
CA THR A 690 1.65 14.82 -25.40
C THR A 690 0.24 15.20 -24.93
N ALA A 691 0.10 16.33 -24.23
CA ALA A 691 -1.18 16.89 -23.85
C ALA A 691 -2.00 17.27 -25.09
N VAL A 692 -3.31 17.05 -25.03
CA VAL A 692 -4.25 17.50 -26.07
C VAL A 692 -5.20 18.53 -25.48
N ALA A 693 -5.05 19.77 -25.96
CA ALA A 693 -5.87 20.88 -25.51
C ALA A 693 -7.27 20.85 -26.14
N ALA A 694 -8.28 21.16 -25.34
CA ALA A 694 -9.63 21.46 -25.81
C ALA A 694 -9.84 22.97 -25.88
N SER A 695 -10.72 23.40 -26.78
CA SER A 695 -11.27 24.76 -26.84
C SER A 695 -12.75 24.76 -26.49
N GLY A 696 -13.31 25.90 -26.08
CA GLY A 696 -14.73 26.06 -25.77
C GLY A 696 -15.04 26.15 -24.26
N ALA A 697 -16.32 26.31 -23.94
CA ALA A 697 -16.78 26.69 -22.61
C ALA A 697 -16.50 25.63 -21.53
N ALA A 698 -16.52 24.34 -21.89
CA ALA A 698 -16.31 23.23 -20.98
C ALA A 698 -14.89 22.60 -21.10
N ALA A 699 -13.92 23.31 -21.68
CA ALA A 699 -12.56 22.77 -21.89
C ALA A 699 -11.91 22.26 -20.59
N GLY A 700 -12.14 22.93 -19.45
CA GLY A 700 -11.62 22.51 -18.12
C GLY A 700 -12.23 21.20 -17.59
N HIS A 701 -13.27 20.67 -18.22
CA HIS A 701 -13.90 19.38 -17.87
C HIS A 701 -13.36 18.20 -18.68
N LEU A 702 -12.38 18.43 -19.58
CA LEU A 702 -11.73 17.38 -20.35
C LEU A 702 -10.29 17.18 -19.90
N LEU A 703 -9.92 15.92 -19.63
CA LEU A 703 -8.54 15.47 -19.59
C LEU A 703 -8.26 14.68 -20.87
N ALA A 704 -7.29 15.13 -21.69
CA ALA A 704 -6.97 14.46 -22.93
C ALA A 704 -5.46 14.46 -23.23
N PHE A 705 -4.93 13.31 -23.69
CA PHE A 705 -3.53 13.17 -24.06
C PHE A 705 -3.32 12.11 -25.15
N ASN A 706 -2.30 12.31 -25.98
CA ASN A 706 -1.85 11.38 -27.01
C ASN A 706 -0.59 10.62 -26.53
N ARG A 707 -0.53 9.33 -26.81
CA ARG A 707 0.58 8.45 -26.42
C ARG A 707 1.59 8.19 -27.53
N GLY A 708 1.42 8.73 -28.72
CA GLY A 708 2.35 8.60 -29.84
C GLY A 708 3.50 9.63 -29.87
N GLY A 709 3.59 10.51 -28.87
CA GLY A 709 4.53 11.63 -28.89
C GLY A 709 4.19 12.62 -30.02
N ASP A 710 5.16 12.85 -30.93
CA ASP A 710 4.99 13.72 -32.08
C ASP A 710 4.14 13.10 -33.22
N SER A 711 3.82 11.81 -33.11
CA SER A 711 2.98 11.09 -34.09
C SER A 711 1.62 10.76 -33.49
N ALA A 712 0.66 10.40 -34.35
CA ALA A 712 -0.64 9.92 -33.89
C ALA A 712 -0.51 8.56 -33.21
N GLY A 713 -0.83 8.52 -31.91
CA GLY A 713 -0.85 7.31 -31.07
C GLY A 713 -2.22 7.04 -30.51
N ALA A 714 -2.29 6.31 -29.42
CA ALA A 714 -3.51 6.15 -28.64
C ALA A 714 -3.87 7.49 -27.98
N LEU A 715 -5.03 8.01 -28.30
CA LEU A 715 -5.55 9.27 -27.76
C LEU A 715 -6.63 8.95 -26.71
N THR A 716 -6.34 9.33 -25.47
CA THR A 716 -7.24 9.16 -24.32
C THR A 716 -8.02 10.43 -24.07
N LEU A 717 -9.34 10.31 -23.87
CA LEU A 717 -10.21 11.39 -23.41
C LEU A 717 -10.98 10.91 -22.18
N ALA A 718 -11.01 11.74 -21.14
CA ALA A 718 -11.77 11.46 -19.92
C ALA A 718 -12.50 12.72 -19.44
N THR A 719 -13.77 12.58 -19.12
CA THR A 719 -14.55 13.63 -18.43
C THR A 719 -14.04 13.76 -17.01
N ARG A 720 -13.73 14.97 -16.59
CA ARG A 720 -13.46 15.32 -15.19
C ARG A 720 -14.50 16.30 -14.66
N LEU A 721 -14.72 16.33 -13.35
CA LEU A 721 -15.70 17.20 -12.68
C LEU A 721 -17.08 17.12 -13.35
N PRO A 722 -17.69 15.92 -13.38
CA PRO A 722 -18.90 15.67 -14.16
C PRO A 722 -20.12 16.43 -13.64
N ARG A 723 -20.17 16.78 -12.36
CA ARG A 723 -21.24 17.60 -11.79
C ARG A 723 -21.16 19.05 -12.29
N GLY A 724 -19.97 19.64 -12.29
CA GLY A 724 -19.73 20.97 -12.87
C GLY A 724 -20.07 21.02 -14.34
N LEU A 725 -19.70 19.99 -15.11
CA LEU A 725 -20.06 19.86 -16.53
C LEU A 725 -21.59 19.85 -16.73
N GLU A 726 -22.33 19.12 -15.91
CA GLU A 726 -23.79 19.11 -15.97
C GLU A 726 -24.38 20.49 -15.67
N GLN A 727 -23.85 21.20 -14.67
CA GLN A 727 -24.28 22.56 -14.31
C GLN A 727 -24.00 23.57 -15.41
N LEU A 728 -22.94 23.39 -16.22
CA LEU A 728 -22.66 24.18 -17.42
C LEU A 728 -23.62 23.87 -18.57
N GLY A 729 -24.44 22.82 -18.48
CA GLY A 729 -25.31 22.36 -19.56
C GLY A 729 -24.62 21.45 -20.58
N GLY A 730 -23.60 20.71 -20.14
CA GLY A 730 -22.84 19.75 -20.93
C GLY A 730 -21.69 20.40 -21.72
N TRP A 731 -21.20 19.71 -22.74
CA TRP A 731 -19.99 20.07 -23.49
C TRP A 731 -20.12 21.36 -24.35
N GLN A 732 -21.31 21.80 -24.62
CA GLN A 732 -21.60 23.02 -25.43
C GLN A 732 -20.78 23.03 -26.74
N ASP A 733 -19.98 24.08 -26.95
CA ASP A 733 -19.09 24.28 -28.10
C ASP A 733 -17.70 23.69 -27.95
N THR A 734 -17.51 22.86 -26.91
CA THR A 734 -16.17 22.32 -26.59
C THR A 734 -15.72 21.32 -27.64
N ALA A 735 -14.52 21.52 -28.17
CA ALA A 735 -13.95 20.73 -29.26
C ALA A 735 -12.44 20.45 -29.03
N ILE A 736 -11.99 19.38 -29.66
CA ILE A 736 -10.56 19.06 -29.83
C ILE A 736 -10.21 19.02 -31.31
N ARG A 737 -8.93 19.17 -31.62
CA ARG A 737 -8.42 19.02 -32.99
C ARG A 737 -7.80 17.64 -33.15
N LEU A 738 -8.23 16.92 -34.17
CA LEU A 738 -7.60 15.67 -34.61
C LEU A 738 -6.76 15.93 -35.86
N ASP A 739 -5.49 15.50 -35.84
CA ASP A 739 -4.58 15.67 -36.98
C ASP A 739 -4.80 14.64 -38.08
N THR A 740 -5.32 13.47 -37.70
CA THR A 740 -5.63 12.34 -38.59
C THR A 740 -7.03 11.80 -38.30
N ALA A 741 -7.54 10.96 -39.21
CA ALA A 741 -8.76 10.20 -38.93
C ALA A 741 -8.51 9.21 -37.78
N MET A 742 -9.45 9.16 -36.83
CA MET A 742 -9.37 8.33 -35.64
C MET A 742 -10.64 7.48 -35.48
N THR A 743 -10.47 6.31 -34.86
CA THR A 743 -11.59 5.42 -34.50
C THR A 743 -11.58 5.18 -33.00
N ASP A 744 -12.77 5.28 -32.36
CA ASP A 744 -12.93 4.99 -30.94
C ASP A 744 -13.04 3.48 -30.69
N GLU A 745 -12.13 2.93 -29.91
CA GLU A 745 -12.09 1.51 -29.55
C GLU A 745 -13.29 1.04 -28.71
N LEU A 746 -13.95 1.96 -27.98
CA LEU A 746 -15.07 1.62 -27.12
C LEU A 746 -16.39 1.50 -27.93
N THR A 747 -16.59 2.41 -28.89
CA THR A 747 -17.85 2.51 -29.64
C THR A 747 -17.75 2.07 -31.11
N GLY A 748 -16.51 2.01 -31.66
CA GLY A 748 -16.26 1.78 -33.09
C GLY A 748 -16.59 3.00 -34.00
N ARG A 749 -16.89 4.17 -33.42
CA ARG A 749 -17.17 5.40 -34.18
C ARG A 749 -15.91 5.98 -34.78
N ALA A 750 -15.99 6.40 -36.03
CA ALA A 750 -14.89 7.06 -36.72
C ALA A 750 -15.09 8.59 -36.72
N PHE A 751 -13.99 9.34 -36.61
CA PHE A 751 -13.93 10.80 -36.64
C PHE A 751 -12.87 11.21 -37.66
N GLY A 752 -13.21 12.17 -38.51
CA GLY A 752 -12.27 12.73 -39.50
C GLY A 752 -11.27 13.69 -38.86
N PRO A 753 -10.20 14.05 -39.61
CA PRO A 753 -9.26 15.09 -39.17
C PRO A 753 -9.94 16.45 -39.11
N GLY A 754 -9.45 17.34 -38.25
CA GLY A 754 -10.00 18.67 -38.03
C GLY A 754 -10.58 18.85 -36.64
N GLU A 755 -11.42 19.88 -36.48
CA GLU A 755 -12.10 20.15 -35.21
C GLU A 755 -13.29 19.22 -35.04
N VAL A 756 -13.34 18.52 -33.89
CA VAL A 756 -14.37 17.55 -33.51
C VAL A 756 -14.95 17.93 -32.16
N GLN A 757 -16.29 18.06 -32.11
CA GLN A 757 -16.98 18.37 -30.86
C GLN A 757 -16.86 17.24 -29.85
N VAL A 758 -16.44 17.55 -28.63
CA VAL A 758 -16.24 16.57 -27.52
C VAL A 758 -17.55 15.83 -27.23
N ALA A 759 -18.70 16.50 -27.30
CA ALA A 759 -20.02 15.90 -27.17
C ALA A 759 -20.28 14.74 -28.16
N GLN A 760 -19.69 14.79 -29.37
CA GLN A 760 -19.79 13.69 -30.34
C GLN A 760 -18.93 12.50 -29.95
N ILE A 761 -17.78 12.73 -29.36
CA ILE A 761 -16.84 11.70 -28.93
C ILE A 761 -17.36 11.02 -27.66
N LEU A 762 -17.66 11.80 -26.62
CA LEU A 762 -18.07 11.35 -25.30
C LEU A 762 -19.58 11.18 -25.10
N GLY A 763 -20.36 11.04 -26.21
CA GLY A 763 -21.81 10.93 -26.14
C GLY A 763 -22.36 9.61 -25.61
N ALA A 764 -21.59 8.52 -25.69
CA ALA A 764 -22.00 7.20 -25.20
C ALA A 764 -21.41 6.88 -23.80
N TYR A 765 -20.16 7.23 -23.60
CA TYR A 765 -19.43 7.02 -22.35
C TYR A 765 -18.71 8.31 -21.95
N PRO A 766 -18.44 8.52 -20.64
CA PRO A 766 -17.68 9.67 -20.17
C PRO A 766 -16.18 9.59 -20.51
N VAL A 767 -15.78 8.59 -21.26
CA VAL A 767 -14.41 8.30 -21.71
C VAL A 767 -14.40 7.85 -23.17
N ALA A 768 -13.27 8.06 -23.86
CA ALA A 768 -13.01 7.51 -25.18
C ALA A 768 -11.53 7.15 -25.36
N LEU A 769 -11.25 6.12 -26.12
CA LEU A 769 -9.93 5.68 -26.50
C LEU A 769 -9.84 5.66 -28.03
N LEU A 770 -9.27 6.69 -28.60
CA LEU A 770 -9.17 6.82 -30.05
C LEU A 770 -7.83 6.31 -30.56
N VAL A 771 -7.85 5.64 -31.70
CA VAL A 771 -6.65 5.17 -32.42
C VAL A 771 -6.67 5.66 -33.86
N PRO A 772 -5.51 5.85 -34.53
CA PRO A 772 -5.47 6.17 -35.94
C PRO A 772 -6.29 5.17 -36.76
N ALA A 773 -7.16 5.66 -37.62
CA ALA A 773 -7.92 4.82 -38.53
C ALA A 773 -6.96 4.03 -39.44
N ALA A 774 -7.25 2.74 -39.66
CA ALA A 774 -6.43 1.85 -40.47
C ALA A 774 -6.38 2.24 -41.95
#